data_a68945d8a91dd5445a699314f70bf22b
#
_entry.id   a68945d8a91dd5445a699314f70bf22b
#
_cell.length_a   1.000
_cell.length_b   1.000
_cell.length_c   1.000
_cell.angle_alpha   90.00
_cell.angle_beta   90.00
_cell.angle_gamma   90.00
#
_symmetry.space_group_name_H-M   'P 1'
#
loop_
_entity.id
_entity.type
_entity.pdbx_description
1 polymer ?
#
loop_
_entity_poly.entity_id
_entity_poly.type
_entity_poly.pdbx_seq_one_letter_code
_entity_poly.pdbx_strand_id
1 'polypeptide(L)'
;MSFSTRQLIIETSLDVLMKDGVSALTLERVARDAGLSKGGLLYHFESKEQLLEGLIELLMLDWDREQIAAFPPAPTSLGQPSLPSLTSRNPDTAVDAQPDPQPLQGRQIASILMAARAINPTLLDPVQKRYTNWQDTFQHNGIAPLRPLMSRLLTVGLWFTEALGLAPPTREQRAGLAQVMQSLTEQEGATIEPSATLVSTPPADATSTMESSSALLYDYARQAGDAIQRSGEALLKKQDLEGFWQGDLTADTTLESDYILLLLWLYPPETGQWDAGSQAKIDKAMATILARQLPDGGWNIYLEGPAEVNATTRAYVALRVGGYTPEHDIMQRARERILALGGLQATNSYTKNNLSMFGLFPRKYTPSVPPELVLIPGNVLYEISSWSRAIVVPLSMIQASGVQHRVPGNWTIDELLLPKRKLTFPKKDPFSIMFHQVDKVLKLWEKRGFKDIRAKAVREAEKWMLDHMRFTDGLGAIFPGMMYALMAMDALGYERDHPDFLETLHQLDGLILERDDVLQFQPSLSPVWDTAIAMFSLGELGIGQPEAMQRGADWLLSKEVRRRGDWSVKRPKLQPGGWPFQFANELYPDIDDTAMVLLALQHAKASDPDRQARVEDRAVTWLIGMQSSDGGWAAFDVDNNWALLNKVPFADHNAMLDPSCPDITGRVVEALCRRGYNHEHEVISKAVQYLLTQQEPNGSWYGRWGVNYTYGTFLALRGLRASGSPSVAAAIQRAVTWICSIQNQDGGWGESCASYEQHKFVAASSTPSQTAWALLTLVAAGDYSSKSVQHGIDWLLKHQNPDGWWNEDLMTGTGFPNVFYLKYHLYAHYFPLLALGTWRTGVGTL
;
A
#
# COMPACT_ATOMS: atom_id res chain seq x y z
N MET A 1 -29.02 -31.46 -41.30
CA MET A 1 -29.71 -31.25 -40.01
C MET A 1 -29.62 -29.77 -39.63
N SER A 2 -30.76 -29.13 -39.37
CA SER A 2 -30.78 -27.71 -39.04
C SER A 2 -30.09 -27.49 -37.69
N PHE A 3 -29.02 -26.71 -37.67
CA PHE A 3 -28.49 -26.17 -36.43
C PHE A 3 -29.61 -25.50 -35.64
N SER A 4 -29.74 -25.78 -34.35
CA SER A 4 -30.73 -25.06 -33.56
C SER A 4 -30.40 -23.58 -33.58
N THR A 5 -31.41 -22.72 -33.74
CA THR A 5 -31.22 -21.25 -33.79
C THR A 5 -30.41 -20.75 -32.59
N ARG A 6 -30.58 -21.39 -31.42
CA ARG A 6 -29.82 -21.09 -30.18
C ARG A 6 -28.32 -21.33 -30.38
N GLN A 7 -27.94 -22.42 -31.04
CA GLN A 7 -26.53 -22.76 -31.28
C GLN A 7 -25.89 -21.79 -32.28
N LEU A 8 -26.61 -21.42 -33.36
CA LEU A 8 -26.14 -20.40 -34.29
C LEU A 8 -25.87 -19.05 -33.62
N ILE A 9 -26.72 -18.63 -32.66
CA ILE A 9 -26.54 -17.41 -31.90
C ILE A 9 -25.27 -17.50 -31.04
N ILE A 10 -25.03 -18.63 -30.37
CA ILE A 10 -23.84 -18.84 -29.50
C ILE A 10 -22.58 -18.83 -30.35
N GLU A 11 -22.53 -19.54 -31.48
CA GLU A 11 -21.37 -19.56 -32.38
C GLU A 11 -21.09 -18.18 -32.98
N THR A 12 -22.13 -17.46 -33.42
CA THR A 12 -21.98 -16.08 -33.90
C THR A 12 -21.49 -15.13 -32.79
N SER A 13 -21.96 -15.34 -31.56
CA SER A 13 -21.51 -14.54 -30.41
C SER A 13 -20.03 -14.77 -30.09
N LEU A 14 -19.58 -16.01 -30.21
CA LEU A 14 -18.17 -16.36 -30.06
C LEU A 14 -17.32 -15.71 -31.16
N ASP A 15 -17.79 -15.74 -32.41
CA ASP A 15 -17.11 -15.06 -33.52
C ASP A 15 -17.00 -13.55 -33.34
N VAL A 16 -18.06 -12.89 -32.91
CA VAL A 16 -18.04 -11.43 -32.58
C VAL A 16 -17.06 -11.16 -31.44
N LEU A 17 -17.07 -11.98 -30.40
CA LEU A 17 -16.18 -11.85 -29.24
C LEU A 17 -14.71 -12.00 -29.65
N MET A 18 -14.41 -12.95 -30.53
CA MET A 18 -13.05 -13.22 -31.01
C MET A 18 -12.52 -12.15 -31.95
N LYS A 19 -13.38 -11.60 -32.85
CA LYS A 19 -12.96 -10.61 -33.85
C LYS A 19 -12.90 -9.20 -33.31
N ASP A 20 -13.89 -8.78 -32.55
CA ASP A 20 -14.14 -7.38 -32.21
C ASP A 20 -14.13 -7.12 -30.69
N GLY A 21 -13.97 -8.16 -29.87
CA GLY A 21 -13.83 -8.08 -28.41
C GLY A 21 -15.14 -7.86 -27.64
N VAL A 22 -15.05 -7.79 -26.32
CA VAL A 22 -16.19 -7.76 -25.37
C VAL A 22 -17.13 -6.59 -25.58
N SER A 23 -16.60 -5.41 -25.97
CA SER A 23 -17.39 -4.21 -26.20
C SER A 23 -18.27 -4.28 -27.44
N ALA A 24 -17.90 -5.08 -28.43
CA ALA A 24 -18.66 -5.29 -29.65
C ALA A 24 -19.76 -6.37 -29.51
N LEU A 25 -19.74 -7.16 -28.44
CA LEU A 25 -20.75 -8.16 -28.14
C LEU A 25 -22.04 -7.48 -27.66
N THR A 26 -22.91 -7.14 -28.60
CA THR A 26 -24.25 -6.57 -28.33
C THR A 26 -25.31 -7.43 -28.97
N LEU A 27 -26.51 -7.50 -28.39
CA LEU A 27 -27.60 -8.32 -28.93
C LEU A 27 -27.97 -7.93 -30.37
N GLU A 28 -27.90 -6.63 -30.70
CA GLU A 28 -28.14 -6.11 -32.05
C GLU A 28 -27.10 -6.59 -33.06
N ARG A 29 -25.84 -6.61 -32.66
CA ARG A 29 -24.73 -7.04 -33.50
C ARG A 29 -24.83 -8.54 -33.76
N VAL A 30 -25.02 -9.33 -32.69
CA VAL A 30 -25.16 -10.79 -32.83
C VAL A 30 -26.38 -11.17 -33.66
N ALA A 31 -27.55 -10.51 -33.47
CA ALA A 31 -28.73 -10.78 -34.29
C ALA A 31 -28.47 -10.51 -35.77
N ARG A 32 -27.83 -9.38 -36.09
CA ARG A 32 -27.47 -9.01 -37.47
C ARG A 32 -26.53 -10.02 -38.09
N ASP A 33 -25.46 -10.40 -37.39
CA ASP A 33 -24.40 -11.27 -37.90
C ASP A 33 -24.91 -12.74 -37.99
N ALA A 34 -25.87 -13.13 -37.14
CA ALA A 34 -26.57 -14.44 -37.23
C ALA A 34 -27.70 -14.46 -38.28
N GLY A 35 -28.00 -13.34 -38.95
CA GLY A 35 -29.07 -13.23 -39.90
C GLY A 35 -30.49 -13.30 -39.29
N LEU A 36 -30.63 -12.90 -37.99
CA LEU A 36 -31.87 -12.93 -37.23
C LEU A 36 -32.43 -11.54 -36.99
N SER A 37 -33.75 -11.43 -36.80
CA SER A 37 -34.31 -10.22 -36.20
C SER A 37 -33.93 -10.09 -34.73
N LYS A 38 -33.86 -8.84 -34.19
CA LYS A 38 -33.64 -8.64 -32.76
C LYS A 38 -34.65 -9.39 -31.89
N GLY A 39 -35.93 -9.46 -32.30
CA GLY A 39 -36.96 -10.21 -31.61
C GLY A 39 -36.72 -11.72 -31.63
N GLY A 40 -36.19 -12.26 -32.77
CA GLY A 40 -35.80 -13.67 -32.90
C GLY A 40 -34.65 -14.04 -31.99
N LEU A 41 -33.68 -13.14 -31.77
CA LEU A 41 -32.61 -13.37 -30.81
C LEU A 41 -33.12 -13.29 -29.37
N LEU A 42 -33.92 -12.27 -29.04
CA LEU A 42 -34.49 -12.07 -27.70
C LEU A 42 -35.40 -13.22 -27.25
N TYR A 43 -35.95 -13.97 -28.16
CA TYR A 43 -36.70 -15.21 -27.86
C TYR A 43 -35.79 -16.29 -27.25
N HIS A 44 -34.53 -16.33 -27.62
CA HIS A 44 -33.57 -17.33 -27.15
C HIS A 44 -32.69 -16.83 -26.02
N PHE A 45 -32.37 -15.53 -25.99
CA PHE A 45 -31.55 -14.85 -24.96
C PHE A 45 -32.09 -13.46 -24.68
N GLU A 46 -32.73 -13.29 -23.55
CA GLU A 46 -33.42 -12.04 -23.17
C GLU A 46 -32.44 -10.89 -22.85
N SER A 47 -31.21 -11.23 -22.48
CA SER A 47 -30.17 -10.26 -22.11
C SER A 47 -28.77 -10.68 -22.59
N LYS A 48 -27.82 -9.74 -22.49
CA LYS A 48 -26.41 -10.02 -22.79
C LYS A 48 -25.79 -10.98 -21.77
N GLU A 49 -26.25 -10.93 -20.53
CA GLU A 49 -25.86 -11.83 -19.46
C GLU A 49 -26.27 -13.26 -19.78
N GLN A 50 -27.53 -13.49 -20.21
CA GLN A 50 -28.01 -14.81 -20.61
C GLN A 50 -27.24 -15.36 -21.85
N LEU A 51 -26.84 -14.49 -22.77
CA LEU A 51 -25.99 -14.87 -23.88
C LEU A 51 -24.61 -15.33 -23.41
N LEU A 52 -24.03 -14.69 -22.43
CA LEU A 52 -22.76 -15.09 -21.80
C LEU A 52 -22.91 -16.37 -20.97
N GLU A 53 -24.03 -16.55 -20.28
CA GLU A 53 -24.34 -17.83 -19.62
C GLU A 53 -24.33 -18.98 -20.64
N GLY A 54 -24.96 -18.79 -21.82
CA GLY A 54 -24.92 -19.76 -22.88
C GLY A 54 -23.50 -20.05 -23.40
N LEU A 55 -22.63 -19.05 -23.47
CA LEU A 55 -21.23 -19.27 -23.85
C LEU A 55 -20.45 -20.02 -22.75
N ILE A 56 -20.75 -19.75 -21.46
CA ILE A 56 -20.16 -20.49 -20.32
C ILE A 56 -20.67 -21.95 -20.30
N GLU A 57 -21.97 -22.18 -20.58
CA GLU A 57 -22.50 -23.52 -20.71
C GLU A 57 -21.77 -24.30 -21.82
N LEU A 58 -21.52 -23.69 -22.99
CA LEU A 58 -20.74 -24.30 -24.06
C LEU A 58 -19.31 -24.65 -23.56
N LEU A 59 -18.65 -23.77 -22.86
CA LEU A 59 -17.34 -24.02 -22.27
C LEU A 59 -17.36 -25.21 -21.28
N MET A 60 -18.37 -25.29 -20.44
CA MET A 60 -18.51 -26.38 -19.48
C MET A 60 -18.77 -27.73 -20.17
N LEU A 61 -19.56 -27.75 -21.23
CA LEU A 61 -19.83 -28.96 -22.05
C LEU A 61 -18.58 -29.44 -22.77
N ASP A 62 -17.78 -28.51 -23.32
CA ASP A 62 -16.53 -28.84 -23.99
C ASP A 62 -15.53 -29.46 -23.02
N TRP A 63 -15.44 -28.87 -21.80
CA TRP A 63 -14.64 -29.42 -20.74
C TRP A 63 -15.05 -30.81 -20.28
N ASP A 64 -16.37 -31.11 -20.17
CA ASP A 64 -16.85 -32.43 -19.81
C ASP A 64 -16.51 -33.47 -20.88
N ARG A 65 -16.56 -33.09 -22.16
CA ARG A 65 -16.14 -33.95 -23.30
C ARG A 65 -14.65 -34.27 -23.24
N GLU A 66 -13.81 -33.31 -22.99
CA GLU A 66 -12.36 -33.53 -22.83
C GLU A 66 -12.03 -34.45 -21.67
N GLN A 67 -12.76 -34.32 -20.55
CA GLN A 67 -12.60 -35.22 -19.40
C GLN A 67 -13.06 -36.65 -19.67
N ILE A 68 -14.19 -36.85 -20.35
CA ILE A 68 -14.67 -38.17 -20.74
C ILE A 68 -13.72 -38.83 -21.77
N ALA A 69 -13.12 -38.04 -22.66
CA ALA A 69 -12.12 -38.53 -23.61
C ALA A 69 -10.80 -38.91 -22.95
N ALA A 70 -10.42 -38.20 -21.87
CA ALA A 70 -9.21 -38.45 -21.10
C ALA A 70 -9.37 -39.61 -20.10
N PHE A 71 -10.60 -39.89 -19.64
CA PHE A 71 -10.93 -40.92 -18.66
C PHE A 71 -12.13 -41.71 -19.11
N PRO A 72 -11.96 -42.69 -20.02
CA PRO A 72 -13.05 -43.60 -20.35
C PRO A 72 -13.48 -44.37 -19.09
N PRO A 73 -14.79 -44.60 -18.88
CA PRO A 73 -15.28 -45.34 -17.70
C PRO A 73 -14.59 -46.71 -17.64
N ALA A 74 -13.87 -46.96 -16.56
CA ALA A 74 -13.11 -48.20 -16.38
C ALA A 74 -14.02 -49.40 -16.36
N PRO A 75 -13.63 -50.53 -17.01
CA PRO A 75 -14.21 -51.83 -16.67
C PRO A 75 -13.81 -52.16 -15.24
N THR A 76 -14.76 -52.62 -14.46
CA THR A 76 -14.67 -52.94 -13.05
C THR A 76 -13.46 -53.83 -12.71
N SER A 77 -12.32 -53.24 -12.42
CA SER A 77 -11.24 -53.85 -11.63
C SER A 77 -10.23 -52.73 -11.27
N LEU A 78 -9.88 -52.67 -10.01
CA LEU A 78 -8.96 -51.79 -9.30
C LEU A 78 -7.76 -51.38 -10.16
N GLY A 79 -7.74 -50.13 -10.64
CA GLY A 79 -6.63 -49.51 -11.33
C GLY A 79 -6.73 -48.00 -11.25
N GLN A 80 -5.64 -47.37 -10.84
CA GLN A 80 -5.46 -45.95 -10.58
C GLN A 80 -5.81 -45.08 -11.81
N PRO A 81 -6.38 -43.87 -11.61
CA PRO A 81 -6.62 -42.93 -12.68
C PRO A 81 -5.32 -42.31 -13.17
N SER A 82 -4.99 -42.50 -14.43
CA SER A 82 -3.88 -41.82 -15.10
C SER A 82 -4.26 -40.38 -15.46
N LEU A 83 -3.33 -39.43 -15.30
CA LEU A 83 -3.52 -38.06 -15.72
C LEU A 83 -3.62 -37.89 -17.26
N PRO A 84 -4.39 -36.94 -17.78
CA PRO A 84 -4.52 -36.75 -19.20
C PRO A 84 -3.18 -36.42 -19.85
N SER A 85 -2.75 -37.20 -20.83
CA SER A 85 -1.53 -36.96 -21.57
C SER A 85 -1.73 -35.79 -22.55
N LEU A 86 -0.86 -34.80 -22.48
CA LEU A 86 -0.77 -33.68 -23.43
C LEU A 86 -0.22 -34.09 -24.82
N THR A 87 -0.17 -35.39 -25.08
CA THR A 87 0.41 -35.92 -26.31
C THR A 87 -0.64 -36.71 -27.07
N SER A 88 -1.49 -36.12 -27.84
CA SER A 88 -1.96 -36.70 -29.06
C SER A 88 -2.98 -35.84 -29.79
N ARG A 89 -2.52 -34.99 -30.64
CA ARG A 89 -3.20 -34.77 -31.91
C ARG A 89 -2.17 -35.00 -33.02
N ASN A 90 -2.12 -36.21 -33.50
CA ASN A 90 -1.48 -36.50 -34.75
C ASN A 90 -2.47 -36.12 -35.88
N PRO A 91 -2.08 -35.30 -36.88
CA PRO A 91 -3.01 -34.82 -37.90
C PRO A 91 -3.39 -35.85 -38.98
N ASP A 92 -2.87 -37.08 -38.93
CA ASP A 92 -3.01 -38.06 -40.02
C ASP A 92 -3.75 -39.32 -39.58
N THR A 93 -5.06 -39.24 -39.34
CA THR A 93 -5.99 -40.37 -39.52
C THR A 93 -7.38 -39.81 -39.83
N ALA A 94 -7.62 -39.55 -41.15
CA ALA A 94 -8.97 -39.33 -41.66
C ALA A 94 -9.59 -40.68 -41.93
N VAL A 95 -10.71 -41.00 -41.25
CA VAL A 95 -11.76 -41.88 -41.77
C VAL A 95 -13.09 -41.40 -41.20
N ASP A 96 -13.99 -41.08 -42.12
CA ASP A 96 -15.42 -40.76 -42.04
C ASP A 96 -16.14 -40.93 -40.72
N ALA A 97 -16.41 -39.79 -40.04
CA ALA A 97 -17.52 -39.61 -39.11
C ALA A 97 -17.93 -38.14 -39.17
N GLN A 98 -19.25 -37.89 -39.09
CA GLN A 98 -19.89 -36.56 -39.17
C GLN A 98 -19.19 -35.50 -38.28
N PRO A 99 -19.18 -34.21 -38.67
CA PRO A 99 -18.47 -33.18 -37.91
C PRO A 99 -19.17 -32.94 -36.56
N ASP A 100 -18.62 -33.52 -35.51
CA ASP A 100 -18.85 -33.08 -34.14
C ASP A 100 -18.33 -31.61 -33.98
N PRO A 101 -19.00 -30.74 -33.26
CA PRO A 101 -18.52 -29.38 -33.05
C PRO A 101 -17.10 -29.43 -32.53
N GLN A 102 -16.20 -28.67 -33.18
CA GLN A 102 -14.78 -28.66 -32.81
C GLN A 102 -14.61 -28.13 -31.39
N PRO A 103 -13.73 -28.70 -30.57
CA PRO A 103 -13.48 -28.23 -29.20
C PRO A 103 -12.94 -26.80 -29.23
N LEU A 104 -13.31 -26.04 -28.18
CA LEU A 104 -12.92 -24.64 -28.05
C LEU A 104 -11.39 -24.50 -27.96
N GLN A 105 -10.84 -23.57 -28.74
CA GLN A 105 -9.42 -23.26 -28.66
C GLN A 105 -9.13 -22.36 -27.45
N GLY A 106 -7.91 -22.40 -26.91
CA GLY A 106 -7.52 -21.65 -25.75
C GLY A 106 -7.85 -20.15 -25.81
N ARG A 107 -7.75 -19.50 -26.99
CA ARG A 107 -8.15 -18.09 -27.16
C ARG A 107 -9.66 -17.87 -27.00
N GLN A 108 -10.49 -18.79 -27.44
CA GLN A 108 -11.94 -18.71 -27.31
C GLN A 108 -12.35 -18.82 -25.85
N ILE A 109 -11.78 -19.76 -25.11
CA ILE A 109 -11.99 -19.94 -23.67
C ILE A 109 -11.59 -18.68 -22.90
N ALA A 110 -10.38 -18.14 -23.14
CA ALA A 110 -9.92 -16.91 -22.51
C ALA A 110 -10.85 -15.72 -22.78
N SER A 111 -11.36 -15.59 -24.02
CA SER A 111 -12.26 -14.50 -24.38
C SER A 111 -13.62 -14.62 -23.70
N ILE A 112 -14.17 -15.83 -23.55
CA ILE A 112 -15.43 -16.08 -22.80
C ILE A 112 -15.25 -15.72 -21.33
N LEU A 113 -14.18 -16.22 -20.69
CA LEU A 113 -13.92 -15.97 -19.27
C LEU A 113 -13.68 -14.48 -18.98
N MET A 114 -12.92 -13.78 -19.85
CA MET A 114 -12.71 -12.34 -19.71
C MET A 114 -13.99 -11.54 -19.93
N ALA A 115 -14.83 -11.93 -20.89
CA ALA A 115 -16.10 -11.28 -21.15
C ALA A 115 -17.07 -11.47 -19.98
N ALA A 116 -17.18 -12.66 -19.44
CA ALA A 116 -18.00 -12.97 -18.28
C ALA A 116 -17.54 -12.15 -17.06
N ARG A 117 -16.24 -12.15 -16.75
CA ARG A 117 -15.68 -11.38 -15.64
C ARG A 117 -15.89 -9.86 -15.79
N ALA A 118 -15.84 -9.35 -17.02
CA ALA A 118 -15.99 -7.91 -17.27
C ALA A 118 -17.44 -7.42 -17.15
N ILE A 119 -18.42 -8.30 -17.38
CA ILE A 119 -19.84 -7.94 -17.39
C ILE A 119 -20.51 -8.29 -16.07
N ASN A 120 -20.33 -9.50 -15.58
CA ASN A 120 -20.81 -9.94 -14.28
C ASN A 120 -19.93 -11.08 -13.74
N PRO A 121 -19.09 -10.84 -12.70
CA PRO A 121 -18.20 -11.86 -12.14
C PRO A 121 -18.89 -13.12 -11.62
N THR A 122 -20.16 -13.05 -11.19
CA THR A 122 -20.92 -14.22 -10.68
C THR A 122 -21.22 -15.24 -11.78
N LEU A 123 -21.15 -14.85 -13.06
CA LEU A 123 -21.24 -15.77 -14.20
C LEU A 123 -20.14 -16.84 -14.20
N LEU A 124 -19.04 -16.60 -13.47
CA LEU A 124 -17.92 -17.54 -13.34
C LEU A 124 -18.10 -18.54 -12.18
N ASP A 125 -19.11 -18.40 -11.33
CA ASP A 125 -19.34 -19.30 -10.18
C ASP A 125 -19.43 -20.78 -10.59
N PRO A 126 -20.10 -21.18 -11.69
CA PRO A 126 -20.11 -22.57 -12.14
C PRO A 126 -18.72 -23.10 -12.50
N VAL A 127 -17.90 -22.24 -13.15
CA VAL A 127 -16.52 -22.58 -13.53
C VAL A 127 -15.66 -22.76 -12.28
N GLN A 128 -15.76 -21.83 -11.32
CA GLN A 128 -15.01 -21.88 -10.05
C GLN A 128 -15.37 -23.13 -9.22
N LYS A 129 -16.66 -23.41 -9.09
CA LYS A 129 -17.16 -24.58 -8.38
C LYS A 129 -16.66 -25.89 -9.01
N ARG A 130 -16.59 -25.93 -10.33
CA ARG A 130 -16.08 -27.10 -11.07
C ARG A 130 -14.58 -27.29 -10.82
N TYR A 131 -13.81 -26.20 -10.83
CA TYR A 131 -12.38 -26.23 -10.50
C TYR A 131 -12.13 -26.72 -9.07
N THR A 132 -12.94 -26.31 -8.12
CA THR A 132 -12.83 -26.74 -6.71
C THR A 132 -13.15 -28.24 -6.58
N ASN A 133 -14.24 -28.71 -7.15
CA ASN A 133 -14.61 -30.12 -7.12
C ASN A 133 -13.53 -31.01 -7.76
N TRP A 134 -12.95 -30.56 -8.87
CA TRP A 134 -11.86 -31.30 -9.52
C TRP A 134 -10.63 -31.38 -8.63
N GLN A 135 -10.28 -30.30 -7.93
CA GLN A 135 -9.18 -30.26 -6.97
C GLN A 135 -9.41 -31.23 -5.81
N ASP A 136 -10.61 -31.26 -5.27
CA ASP A 136 -10.98 -32.15 -4.15
C ASP A 136 -10.88 -33.63 -4.55
N THR A 137 -11.24 -33.97 -5.79
CA THR A 137 -11.13 -35.35 -6.30
C THR A 137 -9.67 -35.83 -6.32
N PHE A 138 -8.71 -34.95 -6.62
CA PHE A 138 -7.27 -35.31 -6.61
C PHE A 138 -6.69 -35.40 -5.20
N GLN A 139 -7.20 -34.63 -4.24
CA GLN A 139 -6.70 -34.66 -2.85
C GLN A 139 -7.06 -35.94 -2.12
N HIS A 140 -8.13 -36.63 -2.51
CA HIS A 140 -8.61 -37.83 -1.84
C HIS A 140 -8.03 -39.16 -2.42
N ASN A 141 -7.22 -39.10 -3.46
CA ASN A 141 -6.66 -40.29 -4.14
C ASN A 141 -5.25 -40.68 -3.65
N GLY A 142 -4.80 -40.24 -2.46
CA GLY A 142 -3.54 -40.70 -1.82
C GLY A 142 -2.24 -40.18 -2.44
N ILE A 143 -2.29 -39.23 -3.36
CA ILE A 143 -1.12 -38.60 -3.97
C ILE A 143 -0.70 -37.39 -3.10
N ALA A 144 0.61 -37.25 -2.84
CA ALA A 144 1.13 -36.11 -2.06
C ALA A 144 0.59 -34.76 -2.56
N PRO A 145 0.04 -33.87 -1.72
CA PRO A 145 -0.77 -32.70 -2.11
C PRO A 145 -0.12 -31.71 -3.09
N LEU A 146 1.21 -31.67 -3.13
CA LEU A 146 1.98 -30.76 -4.01
C LEU A 146 2.06 -31.24 -5.47
N ARG A 147 2.00 -32.55 -5.73
CA ARG A 147 2.16 -33.09 -7.09
C ARG A 147 0.98 -32.76 -8.00
N PRO A 148 -0.29 -32.97 -7.60
CA PRO A 148 -1.45 -32.54 -8.36
C PRO A 148 -1.48 -31.02 -8.60
N LEU A 149 -1.08 -30.26 -7.60
CA LEU A 149 -1.00 -28.79 -7.68
C LEU A 149 0.03 -28.34 -8.71
N MET A 150 1.24 -28.93 -8.70
CA MET A 150 2.29 -28.61 -9.67
C MET A 150 1.89 -29.00 -11.09
N SER A 151 1.31 -30.18 -11.30
CA SER A 151 0.81 -30.60 -12.59
C SER A 151 -0.26 -29.65 -13.13
N ARG A 152 -1.17 -29.21 -12.26
CA ARG A 152 -2.20 -28.22 -12.59
C ARG A 152 -1.61 -26.87 -12.98
N LEU A 153 -0.69 -26.33 -12.20
CA LEU A 153 -0.06 -25.04 -12.46
C LEU A 153 0.73 -25.05 -13.78
N LEU A 154 1.41 -26.14 -14.08
CA LEU A 154 2.10 -26.33 -15.35
C LEU A 154 1.15 -26.37 -16.52
N THR A 155 0.03 -27.13 -16.42
CA THR A 155 -0.98 -27.23 -17.46
C THR A 155 -1.68 -25.89 -17.71
N VAL A 156 -2.13 -25.21 -16.64
CA VAL A 156 -2.80 -23.91 -16.73
C VAL A 156 -1.84 -22.84 -17.23
N GLY A 157 -0.57 -22.85 -16.76
CA GLY A 157 0.45 -21.91 -17.20
C GLY A 157 0.80 -22.05 -18.68
N LEU A 158 0.97 -23.28 -19.17
CA LEU A 158 1.16 -23.60 -20.59
C LEU A 158 -0.02 -23.10 -21.43
N TRP A 159 -1.23 -23.43 -21.00
CA TRP A 159 -2.45 -23.03 -21.67
C TRP A 159 -2.60 -21.49 -21.72
N PHE A 160 -2.29 -20.79 -20.64
CA PHE A 160 -2.36 -19.33 -20.56
C PHE A 160 -1.34 -18.63 -21.48
N THR A 161 -0.10 -19.14 -21.55
CA THR A 161 0.92 -18.58 -22.44
C THR A 161 0.55 -18.77 -23.90
N GLU A 162 -0.07 -19.89 -24.26
CA GLU A 162 -0.57 -20.15 -25.61
C GLU A 162 -1.80 -19.30 -25.95
N ALA A 163 -2.78 -19.23 -25.04
CA ALA A 163 -4.00 -18.47 -25.25
C ALA A 163 -3.76 -16.96 -25.43
N LEU A 164 -2.78 -16.42 -24.73
CA LEU A 164 -2.44 -14.99 -24.79
C LEU A 164 -1.30 -14.67 -25.77
N GLY A 165 -0.66 -15.67 -26.38
CA GLY A 165 0.49 -15.46 -27.26
C GLY A 165 1.73 -14.93 -26.54
N LEU A 166 1.87 -15.19 -25.25
CA LEU A 166 3.00 -14.76 -24.42
C LEU A 166 4.11 -15.80 -24.49
N ALA A 167 5.02 -15.64 -25.46
CA ALA A 167 6.19 -16.51 -25.65
C ALA A 167 5.89 -18.01 -25.41
N PRO A 168 5.05 -18.64 -26.24
CA PRO A 168 4.68 -20.04 -26.07
C PRO A 168 5.92 -20.92 -26.15
N PRO A 169 6.03 -21.98 -25.32
CA PRO A 169 7.19 -22.85 -25.30
C PRO A 169 7.39 -23.57 -26.65
N THR A 170 8.63 -23.76 -27.04
CA THR A 170 9.00 -24.51 -28.24
C THR A 170 8.56 -25.98 -28.15
N ARG A 171 8.52 -26.67 -29.27
CA ARG A 171 8.14 -28.09 -29.31
C ARG A 171 9.03 -28.95 -28.41
N GLU A 172 10.29 -28.60 -28.30
CA GLU A 172 11.27 -29.29 -27.47
C GLU A 172 11.06 -29.01 -25.95
N GLN A 173 10.74 -27.79 -25.63
CA GLN A 173 10.39 -27.41 -24.26
C GLN A 173 9.08 -28.05 -23.79
N ARG A 174 8.10 -28.22 -24.69
CA ARG A 174 6.85 -28.96 -24.38
C ARG A 174 7.13 -30.44 -24.11
N ALA A 175 7.99 -31.06 -24.90
CA ALA A 175 8.36 -32.46 -24.68
C ALA A 175 9.06 -32.65 -23.33
N GLY A 176 9.96 -31.74 -22.98
CA GLY A 176 10.61 -31.71 -21.66
C GLY A 176 9.63 -31.52 -20.50
N LEU A 177 8.66 -30.59 -20.64
CA LEU A 177 7.62 -30.38 -19.64
C LEU A 177 6.69 -31.60 -19.50
N ALA A 178 6.34 -32.27 -20.62
CA ALA A 178 5.57 -33.52 -20.57
C ALA A 178 6.32 -34.64 -19.84
N GLN A 179 7.63 -34.77 -20.04
CA GLN A 179 8.45 -35.74 -19.28
C GLN A 179 8.50 -35.43 -17.80
N VAL A 180 8.64 -34.13 -17.41
CA VAL A 180 8.59 -33.72 -16.00
C VAL A 180 7.23 -34.02 -15.38
N MET A 181 6.16 -33.78 -16.11
CA MET A 181 4.80 -34.13 -15.64
C MET A 181 4.61 -35.62 -15.47
N GLN A 182 5.13 -36.42 -16.40
CA GLN A 182 5.10 -37.87 -16.34
C GLN A 182 5.93 -38.42 -15.14
N SER A 183 7.11 -37.85 -14.89
CA SER A 183 7.94 -38.24 -13.73
C SER A 183 7.31 -37.88 -12.39
N LEU A 184 6.48 -36.80 -12.33
CA LEU A 184 5.70 -36.43 -11.15
C LEU A 184 4.56 -37.42 -10.87
N THR A 185 4.12 -38.18 -11.87
CA THR A 185 3.01 -39.15 -11.76
C THR A 185 3.48 -40.60 -11.61
N GLU A 186 4.66 -40.99 -12.09
CA GLU A 186 5.14 -42.37 -12.15
C GLU A 186 5.99 -42.83 -10.93
N GLN A 187 6.40 -41.95 -10.01
CA GLN A 187 7.08 -42.37 -8.79
C GLN A 187 6.09 -42.83 -7.70
N GLU A 188 5.59 -44.03 -7.88
CA GLU A 188 5.09 -44.86 -6.76
C GLU A 188 6.30 -45.54 -6.09
N GLY A 189 6.39 -45.38 -4.74
CA GLY A 189 7.20 -46.26 -3.94
C GLY A 189 8.42 -45.68 -3.25
N ALA A 190 8.46 -44.39 -2.95
CA ALA A 190 9.32 -43.90 -1.88
C ALA A 190 8.41 -43.43 -0.71
N THR A 191 7.92 -44.39 0.04
CA THR A 191 7.53 -44.16 1.43
C THR A 191 8.80 -43.66 2.14
N ILE A 192 8.84 -42.37 2.44
CA ILE A 192 9.69 -41.89 3.51
C ILE A 192 9.02 -42.39 4.79
N GLU A 193 9.38 -43.61 5.21
CA GLU A 193 9.14 -44.01 6.58
C GLU A 193 9.85 -42.99 7.47
N PRO A 194 9.20 -42.48 8.52
CA PRO A 194 9.91 -41.78 9.55
C PRO A 194 10.85 -42.82 10.17
N SER A 195 12.13 -42.70 9.92
CA SER A 195 13.17 -43.49 10.58
C SER A 195 13.08 -43.21 12.08
N ALA A 196 12.28 -44.01 12.74
CA ALA A 196 12.36 -44.13 14.18
C ALA A 196 13.59 -44.95 14.51
N THR A 197 14.30 -44.46 15.52
CA THR A 197 15.36 -45.09 16.25
C THR A 197 16.74 -45.15 15.57
N LEU A 198 17.49 -44.07 15.79
CA LEU A 198 18.83 -44.19 16.30
C LEU A 198 18.87 -43.49 17.65
N VAL A 199 18.60 -44.21 18.69
CA VAL A 199 19.09 -43.91 20.02
C VAL A 199 20.58 -44.21 19.97
N SER A 200 21.33 -43.21 19.52
CA SER A 200 22.75 -43.15 19.82
C SER A 200 22.89 -42.37 21.13
N THR A 201 23.43 -42.99 22.12
CA THR A 201 23.97 -42.31 23.32
C THR A 201 24.69 -41.05 22.89
N PRO A 202 24.35 -39.87 23.45
CA PRO A 202 25.04 -38.64 23.10
C PRO A 202 26.55 -38.81 23.44
N PRO A 203 27.47 -38.38 22.57
CA PRO A 203 28.87 -38.30 22.92
C PRO A 203 29.02 -37.31 24.09
N ALA A 204 29.96 -37.56 24.97
CA ALA A 204 30.23 -36.78 26.19
C ALA A 204 30.47 -35.26 25.96
N ASP A 205 30.61 -34.81 24.71
CA ASP A 205 30.77 -33.39 24.33
C ASP A 205 29.42 -32.62 24.18
N ALA A 206 28.25 -33.28 24.12
CA ALA A 206 26.98 -32.63 23.97
C ALA A 206 26.52 -31.87 25.24
N THR A 207 26.97 -32.31 26.43
CA THR A 207 26.69 -31.61 27.69
C THR A 207 27.46 -30.30 27.81
N SER A 208 28.72 -30.25 27.32
CA SER A 208 29.53 -29.03 27.37
C SER A 208 29.01 -27.94 26.40
N THR A 209 28.43 -28.34 25.27
CA THR A 209 27.82 -27.41 24.30
C THR A 209 26.46 -26.87 24.76
N MET A 210 25.66 -27.67 25.45
CA MET A 210 24.40 -27.20 26.06
C MET A 210 24.63 -26.25 27.24
N GLU A 211 25.60 -26.52 28.10
CA GLU A 211 26.01 -25.66 29.20
C GLU A 211 26.60 -24.33 28.69
N SER A 212 27.39 -24.34 27.62
CA SER A 212 27.95 -23.15 27.02
C SER A 212 26.86 -22.30 26.32
N SER A 213 25.89 -22.90 25.65
CA SER A 213 24.76 -22.18 25.03
C SER A 213 23.81 -21.55 26.08
N SER A 214 23.58 -22.25 27.17
CA SER A 214 22.74 -21.73 28.27
C SER A 214 23.47 -20.56 28.98
N ALA A 215 24.76 -20.66 29.21
CA ALA A 215 25.55 -19.57 29.80
C ALA A 215 25.58 -18.32 28.91
N LEU A 216 25.62 -18.48 27.60
CA LEU A 216 25.61 -17.38 26.63
C LEU A 216 24.27 -16.66 26.60
N LEU A 217 23.17 -17.40 26.61
CA LEU A 217 21.82 -16.82 26.68
C LEU A 217 21.58 -16.06 27.99
N TYR A 218 22.16 -16.55 29.11
CA TYR A 218 22.07 -15.88 30.39
C TYR A 218 22.85 -14.57 30.43
N ASP A 219 24.02 -14.53 29.80
CA ASP A 219 24.81 -13.29 29.68
C ASP A 219 24.12 -12.26 28.77
N TYR A 220 23.55 -12.67 27.64
CA TYR A 220 22.74 -11.79 26.79
C TYR A 220 21.49 -11.28 27.54
N ALA A 221 20.80 -12.10 28.32
CA ALA A 221 19.64 -11.68 29.10
C ALA A 221 19.98 -10.65 30.18
N ARG A 222 21.19 -10.75 30.79
CA ARG A 222 21.72 -9.76 31.73
C ARG A 222 22.02 -8.43 31.01
N GLN A 223 22.80 -8.49 29.92
CA GLN A 223 23.14 -7.30 29.13
C GLN A 223 21.88 -6.62 28.57
N ALA A 224 20.89 -7.40 28.11
CA ALA A 224 19.59 -6.86 27.68
C ALA A 224 18.87 -6.17 28.85
N GLY A 225 18.95 -6.69 30.07
CA GLY A 225 18.40 -6.02 31.26
C GLY A 225 18.95 -4.62 31.45
N ASP A 226 20.26 -4.45 31.35
CA ASP A 226 20.94 -3.16 31.49
C ASP A 226 20.58 -2.22 30.33
N ALA A 227 20.48 -2.76 29.10
CA ALA A 227 20.10 -2.00 27.92
C ALA A 227 18.64 -1.52 27.99
N ILE A 228 17.72 -2.36 28.45
CA ILE A 228 16.30 -2.06 28.65
C ILE A 228 16.15 -0.94 29.69
N GLN A 229 16.87 -1.04 30.80
CA GLN A 229 16.81 -0.01 31.84
C GLN A 229 17.26 1.35 31.30
N ARG A 230 18.42 1.43 30.66
CA ARG A 230 18.91 2.69 30.06
C ARG A 230 17.94 3.29 29.06
N SER A 231 17.42 2.46 28.15
CA SER A 231 16.48 2.93 27.12
C SER A 231 15.14 3.34 27.71
N GLY A 232 14.61 2.60 28.69
CA GLY A 232 13.37 2.93 29.39
C GLY A 232 13.46 4.26 30.14
N GLU A 233 14.57 4.50 30.88
CA GLU A 233 14.82 5.76 31.55
C GLU A 233 14.95 6.93 30.57
N ALA A 234 15.63 6.72 29.44
CA ALA A 234 15.79 7.72 28.42
C ALA A 234 14.45 8.07 27.75
N LEU A 235 13.59 7.07 27.48
CA LEU A 235 12.27 7.27 26.92
C LEU A 235 11.34 8.00 27.90
N LEU A 236 11.36 7.64 29.18
CA LEU A 236 10.58 8.34 30.22
C LEU A 236 10.97 9.82 30.37
N LYS A 237 12.26 10.15 30.24
CA LYS A 237 12.74 11.54 30.27
C LYS A 237 12.26 12.39 29.09
N LYS A 238 11.86 11.75 27.98
CA LYS A 238 11.33 12.44 26.79
C LYS A 238 9.83 12.73 26.89
N GLN A 239 9.14 12.26 27.92
CA GLN A 239 7.73 12.59 28.11
C GLN A 239 7.55 14.08 28.32
N ASP A 240 6.67 14.71 27.56
CA ASP A 240 6.27 16.10 27.76
C ASP A 240 5.55 16.27 29.09
N LEU A 241 5.53 17.50 29.63
CA LEU A 241 4.84 17.84 30.87
C LEU A 241 3.32 17.57 30.78
N GLU A 242 2.72 17.70 29.59
CA GLU A 242 1.32 17.38 29.35
C GLU A 242 1.05 15.86 29.31
N GLY A 243 2.10 15.02 29.23
CA GLY A 243 2.00 13.57 29.31
C GLY A 243 2.20 12.82 27.99
N PHE A 244 2.38 13.48 26.88
CA PHE A 244 2.62 12.85 25.57
C PHE A 244 4.11 12.64 25.27
N TRP A 245 4.38 11.83 24.25
CA TRP A 245 5.68 11.71 23.57
C TRP A 245 5.53 12.16 22.13
N GLN A 246 6.56 12.81 21.61
CA GLN A 246 6.64 13.21 20.22
C GLN A 246 8.08 13.14 19.74
N GLY A 247 8.30 12.50 18.61
CA GLY A 247 9.54 12.50 17.85
C GLY A 247 9.44 13.39 16.62
N ASP A 248 10.61 13.78 16.10
CA ASP A 248 10.66 14.47 14.82
C ASP A 248 10.31 13.49 13.69
N LEU A 249 9.67 14.01 12.63
CA LEU A 249 9.46 13.33 11.37
C LEU A 249 10.34 13.98 10.29
N THR A 250 11.23 13.21 9.69
CA THR A 250 12.06 13.71 8.58
C THR A 250 11.58 13.12 7.26
N ALA A 251 11.44 13.97 6.24
CA ALA A 251 11.13 13.61 4.87
C ALA A 251 12.25 14.03 3.91
N ASP A 252 11.99 14.02 2.61
CA ASP A 252 12.89 14.52 1.58
C ASP A 252 12.81 16.05 1.42
N THR A 253 13.65 16.63 0.57
CA THR A 253 13.77 18.09 0.38
C THR A 253 12.64 18.71 -0.45
N THR A 254 11.64 17.96 -0.83
CA THR A 254 10.51 18.51 -1.59
C THR A 254 9.65 19.44 -0.75
N LEU A 255 9.63 19.26 0.57
CA LEU A 255 8.88 20.12 1.49
C LEU A 255 9.52 21.52 1.57
N GLU A 256 10.83 21.60 1.77
CA GLU A 256 11.57 22.85 1.76
C GLU A 256 11.47 23.55 0.41
N SER A 257 11.51 22.79 -0.69
CA SER A 257 11.37 23.32 -2.03
C SER A 257 9.99 23.92 -2.29
N ASP A 258 8.94 23.22 -1.88
CA ASP A 258 7.55 23.69 -2.00
C ASP A 258 7.28 24.89 -1.06
N TYR A 259 7.93 24.94 0.11
CA TYR A 259 7.83 26.08 1.01
C TYR A 259 8.43 27.36 0.39
N ILE A 260 9.56 27.27 -0.27
CA ILE A 260 10.13 28.43 -1.01
C ILE A 260 9.14 28.90 -2.09
N LEU A 261 8.46 27.97 -2.80
CA LEU A 261 7.42 28.32 -3.75
C LEU A 261 6.18 28.94 -3.07
N LEU A 262 5.81 28.47 -1.88
CA LEU A 262 4.73 29.08 -1.09
C LEU A 262 5.08 30.51 -0.70
N LEU A 263 6.31 30.77 -0.22
CA LEU A 263 6.78 32.12 0.07
C LEU A 263 6.73 33.01 -1.17
N LEU A 264 7.13 32.48 -2.34
CA LEU A 264 7.01 33.21 -3.61
C LEU A 264 5.54 33.50 -3.98
N TRP A 265 4.62 32.62 -3.67
CA TRP A 265 3.20 32.84 -3.89
C TRP A 265 2.65 33.93 -2.97
N LEU A 266 2.95 33.84 -1.66
CA LEU A 266 2.37 34.69 -0.64
C LEU A 266 3.05 36.06 -0.54
N TYR A 267 4.37 36.13 -0.69
CA TYR A 267 5.21 37.29 -0.45
C TYR A 267 6.20 37.54 -1.59
N PRO A 268 5.70 37.71 -2.84
CA PRO A 268 6.60 37.88 -3.99
C PRO A 268 7.48 39.13 -3.79
N PRO A 269 8.77 39.10 -4.15
CA PRO A 269 9.67 40.22 -4.01
C PRO A 269 9.24 41.39 -4.89
N GLU A 270 9.00 42.58 -4.30
CA GLU A 270 8.45 43.74 -5.01
C GLU A 270 9.46 44.36 -5.98
N THR A 271 10.69 44.46 -5.65
CA THR A 271 11.75 45.09 -6.48
C THR A 271 12.87 44.11 -6.82
N GLY A 272 12.55 42.80 -6.86
CA GLY A 272 13.54 41.73 -7.03
C GLY A 272 14.30 41.41 -5.75
N GLN A 273 13.94 42.03 -4.63
CA GLN A 273 14.47 41.72 -3.29
C GLN A 273 13.36 41.21 -2.37
N TRP A 274 13.66 40.19 -1.63
CA TRP A 274 12.78 39.64 -0.60
C TRP A 274 12.74 40.55 0.62
N ASP A 275 11.65 40.57 1.35
CA ASP A 275 11.67 41.10 2.72
C ASP A 275 12.62 40.27 3.60
N ALA A 276 13.16 40.88 4.64
CA ALA A 276 14.21 40.26 5.47
C ALA A 276 13.76 38.95 6.15
N GLY A 277 12.49 38.83 6.49
CA GLY A 277 11.94 37.62 7.13
C GLY A 277 11.84 36.47 6.14
N SER A 278 11.28 36.71 4.96
CA SER A 278 11.19 35.72 3.89
C SER A 278 12.58 35.30 3.40
N GLN A 279 13.51 36.25 3.25
CA GLN A 279 14.90 35.95 2.84
C GLN A 279 15.57 35.00 3.82
N ALA A 280 15.47 35.26 5.13
CA ALA A 280 16.08 34.41 6.15
C ALA A 280 15.52 32.97 6.12
N LYS A 281 14.21 32.81 5.96
CA LYS A 281 13.57 31.49 5.83
C LYS A 281 14.01 30.78 4.55
N ILE A 282 14.09 31.49 3.42
CA ILE A 282 14.57 30.97 2.13
C ILE A 282 16.03 30.50 2.24
N ASP A 283 16.91 31.30 2.84
CA ASP A 283 18.32 30.97 3.00
C ASP A 283 18.53 29.71 3.81
N LYS A 284 17.80 29.55 4.94
CA LYS A 284 17.84 28.33 5.76
C LYS A 284 17.25 27.11 5.05
N ALA A 285 16.15 27.27 4.31
CA ALA A 285 15.57 26.17 3.52
C ALA A 285 16.52 25.75 2.38
N MET A 286 17.16 26.72 1.71
CA MET A 286 18.19 26.42 0.71
C MET A 286 19.39 25.69 1.30
N ALA A 287 19.84 26.06 2.51
CA ALA A 287 20.93 25.34 3.17
C ALA A 287 20.59 23.86 3.38
N THR A 288 19.35 23.55 3.81
CA THR A 288 18.87 22.17 3.91
C THR A 288 18.87 21.45 2.55
N ILE A 289 18.37 22.10 1.49
CA ILE A 289 18.35 21.54 0.14
C ILE A 289 19.78 21.25 -0.35
N LEU A 290 20.69 22.22 -0.23
CA LEU A 290 22.08 22.08 -0.67
C LEU A 290 22.84 20.97 0.05
N ALA A 291 22.62 20.81 1.34
CA ALA A 291 23.26 19.77 2.15
C ALA A 291 22.91 18.34 1.70
N ARG A 292 21.81 18.18 0.98
CA ARG A 292 21.32 16.87 0.51
C ARG A 292 21.53 16.61 -0.98
N GLN A 293 22.26 17.47 -1.70
CA GLN A 293 22.60 17.20 -3.10
C GLN A 293 23.50 15.97 -3.20
N LEU A 294 23.10 15.00 -4.01
CA LEU A 294 23.86 13.79 -4.26
C LEU A 294 25.10 14.07 -5.13
N PRO A 295 26.13 13.22 -5.10
CA PRO A 295 27.32 13.36 -5.93
C PRO A 295 27.03 13.46 -7.44
N ASP A 296 25.92 12.82 -7.90
CA ASP A 296 25.46 12.88 -9.30
C ASP A 296 24.68 14.14 -9.66
N GLY A 297 24.57 15.09 -8.71
CA GLY A 297 23.92 16.37 -8.88
C GLY A 297 22.41 16.38 -8.61
N GLY A 298 21.80 15.24 -8.34
CA GLY A 298 20.37 15.12 -8.07
C GLY A 298 20.01 15.18 -6.59
N TRP A 299 18.72 14.99 -6.30
CA TRP A 299 18.16 14.76 -4.96
C TRP A 299 17.33 13.51 -4.97
N ASN A 300 17.41 12.75 -3.91
CA ASN A 300 16.64 11.53 -3.68
C ASN A 300 15.41 11.80 -2.81
N ILE A 301 14.51 10.80 -2.75
CA ILE A 301 13.32 10.78 -1.89
C ILE A 301 13.47 9.88 -0.65
N TYR A 302 14.58 9.19 -0.52
CA TYR A 302 15.00 8.46 0.68
C TYR A 302 16.52 8.33 0.70
N LEU A 303 17.09 8.28 1.89
CA LEU A 303 18.53 8.16 2.08
C LEU A 303 19.06 6.86 1.43
N GLU A 304 20.24 6.92 0.83
CA GLU A 304 20.85 5.85 -0.01
C GLU A 304 20.07 5.51 -1.30
N GLY A 305 18.95 6.21 -1.56
CA GLY A 305 18.22 6.07 -2.81
C GLY A 305 18.88 6.82 -3.98
N PRO A 306 18.52 6.47 -5.21
CA PRO A 306 18.97 7.19 -6.40
C PRO A 306 18.33 8.58 -6.47
N ALA A 307 18.94 9.48 -7.27
CA ALA A 307 18.29 10.74 -7.59
C ALA A 307 16.94 10.52 -8.28
N GLU A 308 15.93 11.28 -7.84
CA GLU A 308 14.55 11.21 -8.33
C GLU A 308 14.21 12.52 -9.08
N VAL A 309 13.47 12.39 -10.19
CA VAL A 309 13.25 13.51 -11.12
C VAL A 309 12.40 14.63 -10.52
N ASN A 310 11.41 14.32 -9.67
CA ASN A 310 10.55 15.32 -9.05
C ASN A 310 11.29 16.07 -7.94
N ALA A 311 11.96 15.34 -7.06
CA ALA A 311 12.78 15.93 -6.00
C ALA A 311 13.89 16.83 -6.59
N THR A 312 14.58 16.35 -7.62
CA THR A 312 15.64 17.12 -8.29
C THR A 312 15.09 18.36 -8.99
N THR A 313 13.94 18.26 -9.67
CA THR A 313 13.33 19.41 -10.36
C THR A 313 12.83 20.46 -9.37
N ARG A 314 12.20 20.07 -8.26
CA ARG A 314 11.73 21.01 -7.23
C ARG A 314 12.90 21.71 -6.55
N ALA A 315 13.95 20.97 -6.17
CA ALA A 315 15.17 21.55 -5.61
C ALA A 315 15.81 22.56 -6.57
N TYR A 316 15.92 22.21 -7.87
CA TYR A 316 16.43 23.13 -8.89
C TYR A 316 15.63 24.43 -8.95
N VAL A 317 14.28 24.33 -8.99
CA VAL A 317 13.42 25.52 -9.09
C VAL A 317 13.48 26.34 -7.80
N ALA A 318 13.48 25.72 -6.63
CA ALA A 318 13.60 26.41 -5.35
C ALA A 318 14.91 27.18 -5.23
N LEU A 319 16.04 26.57 -5.62
CA LEU A 319 17.35 27.24 -5.65
C LEU A 319 17.37 28.39 -6.66
N ARG A 320 16.69 28.28 -7.81
CA ARG A 320 16.50 29.36 -8.77
C ARG A 320 15.74 30.54 -8.16
N VAL A 321 14.66 30.26 -7.42
CA VAL A 321 13.88 31.28 -6.69
C VAL A 321 14.72 31.96 -5.64
N GLY A 322 15.59 31.23 -4.96
CA GLY A 322 16.54 31.73 -3.97
C GLY A 322 17.76 32.45 -4.56
N GLY A 323 17.85 32.58 -5.90
CA GLY A 323 18.87 33.41 -6.59
C GLY A 323 20.02 32.65 -7.23
N TYR A 324 20.08 31.33 -7.21
CA TYR A 324 21.09 30.56 -7.92
C TYR A 324 20.87 30.66 -9.43
N THR A 325 21.94 30.97 -10.17
CA THR A 325 21.86 31.03 -11.64
C THR A 325 22.09 29.65 -12.28
N PRO A 326 21.63 29.40 -13.53
CA PRO A 326 21.86 28.13 -14.21
C PRO A 326 23.31 27.77 -14.44
N GLU A 327 24.20 28.79 -14.45
CA GLU A 327 25.64 28.69 -14.65
C GLU A 327 26.39 28.22 -13.39
N HIS A 328 25.75 28.28 -12.24
CA HIS A 328 26.33 27.79 -10.99
C HIS A 328 26.58 26.27 -11.07
N ASP A 329 27.70 25.76 -10.58
CA ASP A 329 28.09 24.35 -10.67
C ASP A 329 27.03 23.38 -10.14
N ILE A 330 26.45 23.71 -8.99
CA ILE A 330 25.35 22.94 -8.38
C ILE A 330 24.17 22.81 -9.34
N MET A 331 23.80 23.90 -10.00
CA MET A 331 22.68 23.99 -10.93
C MET A 331 22.95 23.27 -12.25
N GLN A 332 24.19 23.35 -12.74
CA GLN A 332 24.59 22.62 -13.96
C GLN A 332 24.50 21.10 -13.74
N ARG A 333 25.04 20.61 -12.65
CA ARG A 333 24.94 19.18 -12.27
C ARG A 333 23.48 18.74 -12.09
N ALA A 334 22.67 19.55 -11.40
CA ALA A 334 21.25 19.27 -11.23
C ALA A 334 20.50 19.20 -12.58
N ARG A 335 20.76 20.14 -13.50
CA ARG A 335 20.20 20.15 -14.86
C ARG A 335 20.57 18.89 -15.64
N GLU A 336 21.84 18.53 -15.65
CA GLU A 336 22.32 17.32 -16.32
C GLU A 336 21.62 16.08 -15.77
N ARG A 337 21.46 16.00 -14.44
CA ARG A 337 20.77 14.89 -13.82
C ARG A 337 19.28 14.85 -14.17
N ILE A 338 18.57 15.98 -14.13
CA ILE A 338 17.16 16.07 -14.55
C ILE A 338 16.99 15.59 -15.99
N LEU A 339 17.85 16.03 -16.91
CA LEU A 339 17.79 15.61 -18.32
C LEU A 339 18.05 14.10 -18.47
N ALA A 340 19.01 13.55 -17.71
CA ALA A 340 19.29 12.11 -17.69
C ALA A 340 18.10 11.28 -17.16
N LEU A 341 17.36 11.80 -16.20
CA LEU A 341 16.15 11.19 -15.65
C LEU A 341 14.90 11.37 -16.54
N GLY A 342 15.01 12.05 -17.65
CA GLY A 342 13.92 12.20 -18.63
C GLY A 342 13.33 13.61 -18.72
N GLY A 343 13.96 14.60 -18.12
CA GLY A 343 13.59 16.01 -18.16
C GLY A 343 12.26 16.30 -17.49
N LEU A 344 11.76 17.53 -17.65
CA LEU A 344 10.43 17.94 -17.15
C LEU A 344 9.29 17.03 -17.66
N GLN A 345 9.49 16.36 -18.79
CA GLN A 345 8.52 15.42 -19.34
C GLN A 345 8.28 14.21 -18.43
N ALA A 346 9.28 13.81 -17.64
CA ALA A 346 9.20 12.67 -16.74
C ALA A 346 8.61 12.99 -15.37
N THR A 347 8.50 14.26 -14.99
CA THR A 347 7.93 14.66 -13.70
C THR A 347 6.45 14.26 -13.57
N ASN A 348 5.98 14.07 -12.36
CA ASN A 348 4.58 13.72 -12.06
C ASN A 348 3.63 14.92 -12.18
N SER A 349 2.34 14.66 -12.02
CA SER A 349 1.30 15.70 -12.15
C SER A 349 1.37 16.74 -11.03
N TYR A 350 1.78 16.35 -9.82
CA TYR A 350 1.94 17.26 -8.69
C TYR A 350 3.01 18.33 -8.98
N THR A 351 4.22 17.91 -9.36
CA THR A 351 5.30 18.82 -9.75
C THR A 351 4.89 19.72 -10.92
N LYS A 352 4.26 19.16 -11.97
CA LYS A 352 3.78 19.94 -13.10
C LYS A 352 2.75 20.99 -12.72
N ASN A 353 1.81 20.66 -11.82
CA ASN A 353 0.82 21.61 -11.33
C ASN A 353 1.49 22.76 -10.57
N ASN A 354 2.39 22.47 -9.63
CA ASN A 354 3.13 23.49 -8.88
C ASN A 354 3.89 24.43 -9.84
N LEU A 355 4.64 23.88 -10.78
CA LEU A 355 5.36 24.68 -11.78
C LEU A 355 4.42 25.52 -12.67
N SER A 356 3.23 25.00 -12.99
CA SER A 356 2.27 25.71 -13.83
C SER A 356 1.66 26.94 -13.15
N MET A 357 1.59 26.95 -11.82
CA MET A 357 1.10 28.09 -11.03
C MET A 357 2.03 29.30 -11.13
N PHE A 358 3.29 29.07 -11.44
CA PHE A 358 4.31 30.14 -11.63
C PHE A 358 4.68 30.37 -13.10
N GLY A 359 3.92 29.81 -14.04
CA GLY A 359 4.19 29.94 -15.48
C GLY A 359 5.39 29.15 -16.00
N LEU A 360 6.03 28.34 -15.15
CA LEU A 360 7.21 27.54 -15.49
C LEU A 360 6.87 26.26 -16.27
N PHE A 361 5.61 25.83 -16.24
CA PHE A 361 5.14 24.69 -17.04
C PHE A 361 3.80 25.03 -17.70
N PRO A 362 3.58 24.65 -18.98
CA PRO A 362 2.36 25.04 -19.67
C PRO A 362 1.12 24.32 -19.08
N ARG A 363 0.12 25.08 -18.58
CA ARG A 363 -1.11 24.59 -17.98
C ARG A 363 -1.87 23.55 -18.83
N LYS A 364 -1.75 23.67 -20.17
CA LYS A 364 -2.40 22.72 -21.10
C LYS A 364 -1.93 21.26 -20.97
N TYR A 365 -0.78 21.03 -20.34
CA TYR A 365 -0.21 19.70 -20.12
C TYR A 365 -0.28 19.24 -18.65
N THR A 366 -0.94 20.01 -17.77
CA THR A 366 -1.26 19.58 -16.40
C THR A 366 -2.68 19.05 -16.35
N PRO A 367 -3.00 18.05 -15.52
CA PRO A 367 -4.37 17.59 -15.35
C PRO A 367 -5.29 18.68 -14.82
N SER A 368 -6.54 18.71 -15.31
CA SER A 368 -7.58 19.57 -14.76
C SER A 368 -8.21 18.92 -13.55
N VAL A 369 -8.37 19.70 -12.50
CA VAL A 369 -9.07 19.33 -11.27
C VAL A 369 -10.25 20.31 -11.13
N PRO A 370 -11.44 19.97 -11.65
CA PRO A 370 -12.56 20.88 -11.63
C PRO A 370 -13.20 20.96 -10.24
N PRO A 371 -13.54 22.15 -9.71
CA PRO A 371 -14.22 22.30 -8.44
C PRO A 371 -15.60 21.64 -8.44
N GLU A 372 -16.19 21.41 -9.61
CA GLU A 372 -17.46 20.72 -9.79
C GLU A 372 -17.46 19.28 -9.23
N LEU A 373 -16.29 18.70 -8.92
CA LEU A 373 -16.18 17.41 -8.22
C LEU A 373 -16.96 17.38 -6.90
N VAL A 374 -17.01 18.49 -6.17
CA VAL A 374 -17.76 18.59 -4.90
C VAL A 374 -19.28 18.59 -5.10
N LEU A 375 -19.77 18.85 -6.31
CA LEU A 375 -21.19 18.86 -6.66
C LEU A 375 -21.68 17.52 -7.20
N ILE A 376 -20.80 16.56 -7.47
CA ILE A 376 -21.18 15.27 -8.06
C ILE A 376 -21.98 14.49 -7.01
N PRO A 377 -23.23 14.09 -7.33
CA PRO A 377 -24.04 13.29 -6.41
C PRO A 377 -23.43 11.88 -6.24
N GLY A 378 -23.80 11.19 -5.16
CA GLY A 378 -23.36 9.81 -4.91
C GLY A 378 -22.03 9.69 -4.20
N ASN A 379 -21.57 10.74 -3.52
CA ASN A 379 -20.36 10.72 -2.69
C ASN A 379 -19.07 10.38 -3.44
N VAL A 380 -19.00 10.68 -4.73
CA VAL A 380 -17.85 10.37 -5.60
C VAL A 380 -16.53 10.97 -5.05
N LEU A 381 -16.60 12.15 -4.42
CA LEU A 381 -15.44 12.75 -3.75
C LEU A 381 -14.85 11.82 -2.66
N TYR A 382 -15.69 11.05 -1.99
CA TYR A 382 -15.28 10.13 -0.91
C TYR A 382 -14.85 8.74 -1.40
N GLU A 383 -14.79 8.54 -2.72
CA GLU A 383 -14.06 7.42 -3.32
C GLU A 383 -12.56 7.73 -3.52
N ILE A 384 -12.14 8.98 -3.27
CA ILE A 384 -10.73 9.40 -3.20
C ILE A 384 -10.30 9.34 -1.73
N SER A 385 -9.05 8.98 -1.45
CA SER A 385 -8.49 8.94 -0.10
C SER A 385 -8.59 10.29 0.63
N SER A 386 -8.60 10.27 1.95
CA SER A 386 -8.71 11.45 2.82
C SER A 386 -7.64 12.50 2.51
N TRP A 387 -6.38 12.10 2.41
CA TRP A 387 -5.26 13.00 2.08
C TRP A 387 -5.34 13.55 0.66
N SER A 388 -5.82 12.75 -0.30
CA SER A 388 -6.04 13.26 -1.67
C SER A 388 -7.17 14.28 -1.72
N ARG A 389 -8.23 14.13 -0.94
CA ARG A 389 -9.29 15.15 -0.81
C ARG A 389 -8.73 16.47 -0.31
N ALA A 390 -7.90 16.44 0.75
CA ALA A 390 -7.24 17.61 1.33
C ALA A 390 -6.32 18.35 0.35
N ILE A 391 -5.82 17.67 -0.68
CA ILE A 391 -5.00 18.27 -1.75
C ILE A 391 -5.86 18.72 -2.93
N VAL A 392 -6.74 17.86 -3.42
CA VAL A 392 -7.51 18.06 -4.66
C VAL A 392 -8.52 19.19 -4.55
N VAL A 393 -9.20 19.34 -3.40
CA VAL A 393 -10.22 20.38 -3.22
C VAL A 393 -9.63 21.79 -3.29
N PRO A 394 -8.62 22.18 -2.50
CA PRO A 394 -8.02 23.51 -2.62
C PRO A 394 -7.33 23.72 -3.97
N LEU A 395 -6.64 22.70 -4.53
CA LEU A 395 -6.04 22.78 -5.86
C LEU A 395 -7.09 23.09 -6.94
N SER A 396 -8.31 22.54 -6.84
CA SER A 396 -9.39 22.79 -7.79
C SER A 396 -9.82 24.27 -7.80
N MET A 397 -9.84 24.90 -6.63
CA MET A 397 -10.15 26.32 -6.49
C MET A 397 -9.05 27.21 -7.06
N ILE A 398 -7.78 26.89 -6.79
CA ILE A 398 -6.63 27.59 -7.39
C ILE A 398 -6.70 27.52 -8.91
N GLN A 399 -6.95 26.34 -9.47
CA GLN A 399 -7.10 26.17 -10.91
C GLN A 399 -8.30 26.92 -11.49
N ALA A 400 -9.42 26.96 -10.76
CA ALA A 400 -10.63 27.64 -11.20
C ALA A 400 -10.53 29.18 -11.14
N SER A 401 -9.75 29.73 -10.19
CA SER A 401 -9.50 31.17 -10.08
C SER A 401 -8.74 31.71 -11.29
N GLY A 402 -7.90 30.84 -11.90
CA GLY A 402 -7.01 31.25 -13.00
C GLY A 402 -5.84 32.13 -12.56
N VAL A 403 -5.66 32.33 -11.25
CA VAL A 403 -4.50 33.05 -10.70
C VAL A 403 -3.22 32.32 -11.06
N GLN A 404 -2.26 33.08 -11.55
CA GLN A 404 -0.93 32.58 -11.89
C GLN A 404 0.07 33.66 -11.49
N HIS A 405 0.99 33.29 -10.61
CA HIS A 405 2.12 34.15 -10.29
C HIS A 405 3.27 33.95 -11.30
N ARG A 406 4.22 34.85 -11.27
CA ARG A 406 5.42 34.74 -12.08
C ARG A 406 6.66 34.78 -11.20
N VAL A 407 7.67 34.08 -11.64
CA VAL A 407 8.97 34.09 -10.98
C VAL A 407 9.65 35.45 -11.17
N PRO A 408 10.43 35.93 -10.21
CA PRO A 408 11.19 37.20 -10.33
C PRO A 408 12.04 37.19 -11.59
N GLY A 409 12.00 38.30 -12.35
CA GLY A 409 12.75 38.38 -13.61
C GLY A 409 12.19 37.56 -14.77
N ASN A 410 11.05 36.92 -14.65
CA ASN A 410 10.38 36.10 -15.68
C ASN A 410 11.28 35.06 -16.37
N TRP A 411 12.23 34.48 -15.65
CA TRP A 411 13.04 33.38 -16.19
C TRP A 411 12.21 32.13 -16.48
N THR A 412 12.72 31.25 -17.35
CA THR A 412 12.12 29.98 -17.66
C THR A 412 13.00 28.81 -17.19
N ILE A 413 12.51 27.60 -17.33
CA ILE A 413 13.26 26.36 -17.10
C ILE A 413 13.25 25.48 -18.35
N ASP A 414 13.22 26.12 -19.54
CA ASP A 414 13.19 25.38 -20.80
C ASP A 414 14.45 24.52 -21.01
N GLU A 415 15.55 24.87 -20.33
CA GLU A 415 16.80 24.11 -20.30
C GLU A 415 16.64 22.71 -19.65
N LEU A 416 15.54 22.46 -18.93
CA LEU A 416 15.21 21.16 -18.35
C LEU A 416 14.35 20.29 -19.29
N LEU A 417 13.96 20.79 -20.45
CA LEU A 417 13.20 20.06 -21.45
C LEU A 417 14.10 19.22 -22.36
N LEU A 418 13.73 17.97 -22.60
CA LEU A 418 14.36 17.15 -23.61
C LEU A 418 13.97 17.63 -25.02
N PRO A 419 14.92 18.05 -25.90
CA PRO A 419 14.61 18.73 -27.20
C PRO A 419 13.76 17.87 -28.14
N LYS A 420 13.90 16.56 -28.11
CA LYS A 420 13.23 15.63 -29.06
C LYS A 420 11.96 15.00 -28.49
N ARG A 421 11.66 15.18 -27.22
CA ARG A 421 10.52 14.58 -26.54
C ARG A 421 9.40 15.60 -26.38
N LYS A 422 8.29 15.38 -27.06
CA LYS A 422 7.12 16.27 -26.94
C LYS A 422 6.54 16.18 -25.53
N LEU A 423 6.09 17.32 -25.02
CA LEU A 423 5.24 17.37 -23.82
C LEU A 423 3.92 16.68 -24.17
N THR A 424 3.68 15.54 -23.57
CA THR A 424 2.44 14.77 -23.75
C THR A 424 2.08 14.11 -22.41
N PHE A 425 0.79 13.89 -22.19
CA PHE A 425 0.39 13.00 -21.11
C PHE A 425 0.91 11.57 -21.38
N PRO A 426 1.33 10.82 -20.34
CA PRO A 426 1.75 9.44 -20.51
C PRO A 426 0.59 8.61 -21.09
N LYS A 427 0.79 8.01 -22.26
CA LYS A 427 -0.19 7.10 -22.88
C LYS A 427 0.25 5.67 -22.61
N LYS A 428 -0.07 5.14 -21.43
CA LYS A 428 0.37 3.80 -21.04
C LYS A 428 -0.66 2.70 -21.38
N ASP A 429 -1.95 3.06 -21.44
CA ASP A 429 -3.04 2.11 -21.65
C ASP A 429 -4.29 2.82 -22.25
N PRO A 430 -5.33 2.07 -22.71
CA PRO A 430 -6.56 2.65 -23.29
C PRO A 430 -7.30 3.60 -22.35
N PHE A 431 -7.24 3.38 -21.03
CA PHE A 431 -7.88 4.23 -20.03
C PHE A 431 -7.18 5.57 -19.92
N SER A 432 -5.85 5.60 -19.95
CA SER A 432 -5.06 6.85 -20.00
C SER A 432 -5.45 7.69 -21.21
N ILE A 433 -5.73 7.06 -22.35
CA ILE A 433 -6.21 7.76 -23.56
C ILE A 433 -7.61 8.33 -23.32
N MET A 434 -8.51 7.56 -22.74
CA MET A 434 -9.87 8.03 -22.39
C MET A 434 -9.82 9.23 -21.44
N PHE A 435 -9.07 9.13 -20.34
CA PHE A 435 -8.91 10.24 -19.38
C PHE A 435 -8.28 11.47 -20.01
N HIS A 436 -7.36 11.31 -20.97
CA HIS A 436 -6.84 12.45 -21.71
C HIS A 436 -7.92 13.15 -22.56
N GLN A 437 -8.88 12.41 -23.12
CA GLN A 437 -10.03 13.05 -23.81
C GLN A 437 -10.95 13.74 -22.82
N VAL A 438 -11.20 13.11 -21.67
CA VAL A 438 -11.97 13.73 -20.56
C VAL A 438 -11.28 15.03 -20.11
N ASP A 439 -9.95 15.03 -19.91
CA ASP A 439 -9.19 16.23 -19.54
C ASP A 439 -9.33 17.37 -20.59
N LYS A 440 -9.35 17.04 -21.89
CA LYS A 440 -9.62 18.04 -22.94
C LYS A 440 -11.02 18.63 -22.81
N VAL A 441 -12.02 17.81 -22.53
CA VAL A 441 -13.39 18.27 -22.30
C VAL A 441 -13.46 19.15 -21.05
N LEU A 442 -12.79 18.75 -19.97
CA LEU A 442 -12.71 19.56 -18.75
C LEU A 442 -12.04 20.92 -19.01
N LYS A 443 -10.96 20.96 -19.76
CA LYS A 443 -10.30 22.22 -20.15
C LYS A 443 -11.17 23.10 -21.05
N LEU A 444 -11.98 22.49 -21.90
CA LEU A 444 -12.98 23.25 -22.67
C LEU A 444 -14.08 23.77 -21.74
N TRP A 445 -14.51 22.97 -20.78
CA TRP A 445 -15.46 23.36 -19.76
C TRP A 445 -14.91 24.48 -18.86
N GLU A 446 -13.66 24.44 -18.46
CA GLU A 446 -12.97 25.53 -17.75
C GLU A 446 -13.09 26.87 -18.51
N LYS A 447 -13.00 26.84 -19.84
CA LYS A 447 -13.04 28.03 -20.68
C LYS A 447 -14.46 28.51 -21.03
N ARG A 448 -15.40 27.59 -21.22
CA ARG A 448 -16.74 27.85 -21.83
C ARG A 448 -17.90 27.33 -21.01
N GLY A 449 -17.65 26.70 -19.85
CA GLY A 449 -18.71 26.15 -18.98
C GLY A 449 -19.64 27.23 -18.38
N PHE A 450 -20.71 26.79 -17.76
CA PHE A 450 -21.67 27.67 -17.12
C PHE A 450 -21.03 28.33 -15.88
N LYS A 451 -20.87 29.67 -15.94
CA LYS A 451 -20.22 30.45 -14.87
C LYS A 451 -20.93 30.29 -13.52
N ASP A 452 -22.24 30.19 -13.52
CA ASP A 452 -23.03 30.05 -12.29
C ASP A 452 -22.77 28.70 -11.60
N ILE A 453 -22.66 27.60 -12.38
CA ILE A 453 -22.34 26.27 -11.86
C ILE A 453 -20.94 26.28 -11.27
N ARG A 454 -19.97 26.86 -11.98
CA ARG A 454 -18.59 26.97 -11.49
C ARG A 454 -18.50 27.81 -10.21
N ALA A 455 -19.17 28.99 -10.19
CA ALA A 455 -19.19 29.82 -9.01
C ALA A 455 -19.84 29.12 -7.81
N LYS A 456 -20.89 28.31 -8.04
CA LYS A 456 -21.43 27.45 -7.00
C LYS A 456 -20.44 26.39 -6.54
N ALA A 457 -19.77 25.71 -7.48
CA ALA A 457 -18.79 24.67 -7.17
C ALA A 457 -17.62 25.22 -6.35
N VAL A 458 -17.09 26.38 -6.69
CA VAL A 458 -16.03 27.05 -5.91
C VAL A 458 -16.51 27.36 -4.50
N ARG A 459 -17.71 27.93 -4.32
CA ARG A 459 -18.25 28.20 -2.97
C ARG A 459 -18.45 26.94 -2.14
N GLU A 460 -18.91 25.83 -2.74
CA GLU A 460 -19.06 24.57 -2.01
C GLU A 460 -17.70 23.93 -1.71
N ALA A 461 -16.70 24.06 -2.60
CA ALA A 461 -15.33 23.62 -2.35
C ALA A 461 -14.67 24.46 -1.24
N GLU A 462 -14.85 25.78 -1.24
CA GLU A 462 -14.38 26.70 -0.20
C GLU A 462 -15.01 26.34 1.16
N LYS A 463 -16.32 26.16 1.18
CA LYS A 463 -17.03 25.72 2.38
C LYS A 463 -16.47 24.36 2.89
N TRP A 464 -16.31 23.39 2.00
CA TRP A 464 -15.74 22.10 2.36
C TRP A 464 -14.36 22.27 2.97
N MET A 465 -13.48 23.06 2.34
CA MET A 465 -12.12 23.33 2.83
C MET A 465 -12.14 23.95 4.23
N LEU A 466 -12.90 25.04 4.43
CA LEU A 466 -13.00 25.71 5.72
C LEU A 466 -13.58 24.80 6.81
N ASP A 467 -14.62 24.00 6.48
CA ASP A 467 -15.20 23.05 7.41
C ASP A 467 -14.20 21.95 7.82
N HIS A 468 -13.26 21.58 6.93
CA HIS A 468 -12.21 20.57 7.18
C HIS A 468 -10.92 21.16 7.79
N MET A 469 -10.75 22.46 7.80
CA MET A 469 -9.67 23.13 8.54
C MET A 469 -10.03 23.30 10.03
N ARG A 470 -11.31 23.41 10.34
CA ARG A 470 -11.78 23.50 11.71
C ARG A 470 -11.61 22.16 12.43
N PHE A 471 -11.19 22.18 13.69
CA PHE A 471 -10.96 21.00 14.51
C PHE A 471 -9.82 20.08 14.04
N THR A 472 -8.92 20.64 13.22
CA THR A 472 -7.71 19.95 12.76
C THR A 472 -6.51 20.88 12.89
N ASP A 473 -5.32 20.31 12.98
CA ASP A 473 -4.05 21.06 12.94
C ASP A 473 -3.72 21.49 11.49
N GLY A 474 -4.67 22.14 10.82
CA GLY A 474 -4.63 22.50 9.42
C GLY A 474 -5.29 21.45 8.52
N LEU A 475 -5.49 21.77 7.22
CA LEU A 475 -6.25 20.92 6.31
C LEU A 475 -5.61 19.53 6.15
N GLY A 476 -6.29 18.52 6.71
CA GLY A 476 -5.80 17.15 6.79
C GLY A 476 -4.61 16.95 7.72
N ALA A 477 -4.20 18.00 8.44
CA ALA A 477 -3.00 18.06 9.30
C ALA A 477 -1.71 17.61 8.61
N ILE A 478 -1.60 17.88 7.30
CA ILE A 478 -0.45 17.55 6.45
C ILE A 478 0.04 18.78 5.68
N PHE A 479 1.35 18.90 5.51
CA PHE A 479 2.00 20.01 4.81
C PHE A 479 1.35 20.38 3.47
N PRO A 480 1.13 19.47 2.49
CA PRO A 480 0.57 19.86 1.19
C PRO A 480 -0.88 20.35 1.27
N GLY A 481 -1.67 19.85 2.22
CA GLY A 481 -3.04 20.31 2.46
C GLY A 481 -3.06 21.77 2.93
N MET A 482 -2.23 22.11 3.91
CA MET A 482 -2.10 23.47 4.45
C MET A 482 -1.54 24.44 3.41
N MET A 483 -0.50 24.04 2.67
CA MET A 483 0.09 24.85 1.60
C MET A 483 -0.96 25.22 0.55
N TYR A 484 -1.70 24.23 0.03
CA TYR A 484 -2.74 24.52 -0.97
C TYR A 484 -3.93 25.27 -0.39
N ALA A 485 -4.27 25.10 0.89
CA ALA A 485 -5.31 25.91 1.55
C ALA A 485 -4.94 27.40 1.58
N LEU A 486 -3.70 27.73 1.97
CA LEU A 486 -3.18 29.10 1.94
C LEU A 486 -3.19 29.69 0.52
N MET A 487 -2.71 28.93 -0.47
CA MET A 487 -2.71 29.37 -1.87
C MET A 487 -4.14 29.53 -2.40
N ALA A 488 -5.10 28.70 -1.99
CA ALA A 488 -6.49 28.80 -2.40
C ALA A 488 -7.18 30.02 -1.78
N MET A 489 -6.98 30.27 -0.49
CA MET A 489 -7.50 31.46 0.18
C MET A 489 -6.97 32.75 -0.46
N ASP A 490 -5.68 32.81 -0.74
CA ASP A 490 -5.08 33.95 -1.46
C ASP A 490 -5.68 34.13 -2.86
N ALA A 491 -5.82 33.03 -3.62
CA ALA A 491 -6.41 33.05 -4.95
C ALA A 491 -7.89 33.44 -4.97
N LEU A 492 -8.60 33.27 -3.84
CA LEU A 492 -9.99 33.72 -3.64
C LEU A 492 -10.09 35.15 -3.12
N GLY A 493 -8.96 35.79 -2.79
CA GLY A 493 -8.91 37.17 -2.36
C GLY A 493 -9.05 37.37 -0.84
N TYR A 494 -8.71 36.38 -0.04
CA TYR A 494 -8.63 36.56 1.43
C TYR A 494 -7.53 37.53 1.79
N GLU A 495 -7.83 38.45 2.69
CA GLU A 495 -6.82 39.35 3.27
C GLU A 495 -5.84 38.55 4.15
N ARG A 496 -4.61 39.03 4.24
CA ARG A 496 -3.54 38.35 5.02
C ARG A 496 -3.81 38.28 6.52
N ASP A 497 -4.61 39.19 7.05
CA ASP A 497 -5.04 39.26 8.43
C ASP A 497 -6.34 38.50 8.72
N HIS A 498 -6.90 37.80 7.71
CA HIS A 498 -8.07 36.97 7.90
C HIS A 498 -7.78 35.87 8.93
N PRO A 499 -8.65 35.62 9.91
CA PRO A 499 -8.39 34.64 10.98
C PRO A 499 -8.04 33.23 10.46
N ASP A 500 -8.78 32.70 9.49
CA ASP A 500 -8.53 31.37 8.92
C ASP A 500 -7.19 31.31 8.19
N PHE A 501 -6.76 32.43 7.56
CA PHE A 501 -5.47 32.52 6.89
C PHE A 501 -4.31 32.51 7.90
N LEU A 502 -4.40 33.34 8.95
CA LEU A 502 -3.38 33.42 10.01
C LEU A 502 -3.26 32.10 10.77
N GLU A 503 -4.39 31.46 11.08
CA GLU A 503 -4.41 30.17 11.76
C GLU A 503 -3.71 29.09 10.92
N THR A 504 -4.04 29.00 9.63
CA THR A 504 -3.42 28.03 8.73
C THR A 504 -1.92 28.28 8.55
N LEU A 505 -1.51 29.55 8.49
CA LEU A 505 -0.10 29.91 8.42
C LEU A 505 0.63 29.51 9.70
N HIS A 506 0.03 29.76 10.88
CA HIS A 506 0.57 29.35 12.16
C HIS A 506 0.72 27.83 12.28
N GLN A 507 -0.31 27.09 11.84
CA GLN A 507 -0.28 25.62 11.81
C GLN A 507 0.80 25.08 10.87
N LEU A 508 0.98 25.69 9.69
CA LEU A 508 2.05 25.35 8.76
C LEU A 508 3.44 25.63 9.37
N ASP A 509 3.62 26.81 9.99
CA ASP A 509 4.87 27.18 10.65
C ASP A 509 5.18 26.23 11.83
N GLY A 510 4.16 25.65 12.48
CA GLY A 510 4.31 24.61 13.50
C GLY A 510 4.96 23.30 13.02
N LEU A 511 5.04 23.07 11.71
CA LEU A 511 5.76 21.95 11.11
C LEU A 511 7.26 22.21 10.91
N ILE A 512 7.72 23.43 11.18
CA ILE A 512 9.12 23.83 10.98
C ILE A 512 9.99 23.37 12.15
N LEU A 513 11.05 22.66 11.83
CA LEU A 513 12.18 22.43 12.73
C LEU A 513 13.31 23.38 12.33
N GLU A 514 13.51 24.41 13.13
CA GLU A 514 14.59 25.37 12.91
C GLU A 514 15.74 25.06 13.86
N ARG A 515 16.92 24.80 13.29
CA ARG A 515 18.15 24.50 14.03
C ARG A 515 19.28 25.31 13.42
N ASP A 516 19.84 26.22 14.22
CA ASP A 516 20.95 27.08 13.80
C ASP A 516 20.69 27.77 12.43
N ASP A 517 21.43 27.36 11.40
CA ASP A 517 21.36 27.91 10.04
C ASP A 517 20.52 27.07 9.07
N VAL A 518 19.80 26.05 9.54
CA VAL A 518 18.98 25.19 8.69
C VAL A 518 17.53 25.22 9.11
N LEU A 519 16.64 25.07 8.11
CA LEU A 519 15.22 24.95 8.30
C LEU A 519 14.76 23.65 7.63
N GLN A 520 14.12 22.77 8.40
CA GLN A 520 13.59 21.50 7.94
C GLN A 520 12.10 21.45 8.19
N PHE A 521 11.34 20.95 7.22
CA PHE A 521 9.90 20.71 7.38
C PHE A 521 9.61 19.29 7.79
N GLN A 522 8.69 19.15 8.74
CA GLN A 522 8.00 17.90 9.01
C GLN A 522 6.76 17.80 8.12
N PRO A 523 6.43 16.60 7.58
CA PRO A 523 5.21 16.43 6.78
C PRO A 523 3.92 16.50 7.60
N SER A 524 4.02 16.16 8.88
CA SER A 524 2.95 16.14 9.89
C SER A 524 3.60 16.00 11.28
N LEU A 525 2.82 16.02 12.34
CA LEU A 525 3.24 15.73 13.71
C LEU A 525 2.58 14.42 14.18
N SER A 526 3.28 13.63 15.03
CA SER A 526 2.87 12.28 15.43
C SER A 526 2.68 12.06 16.94
N PRO A 527 2.12 13.01 17.70
CA PRO A 527 2.09 12.91 19.15
C PRO A 527 1.23 11.77 19.68
N VAL A 528 0.09 11.45 19.04
CA VAL A 528 -0.77 10.33 19.46
C VAL A 528 -0.08 9.01 19.17
N TRP A 529 0.47 8.86 17.98
CA TRP A 529 1.22 7.69 17.54
C TRP A 529 2.40 7.37 18.44
N ASP A 530 3.26 8.35 18.64
CA ASP A 530 4.46 8.20 19.47
C ASP A 530 4.12 7.92 20.93
N THR A 531 3.10 8.60 21.48
CA THR A 531 2.63 8.35 22.84
C THR A 531 2.11 6.94 23.00
N ALA A 532 1.30 6.46 22.05
CA ALA A 532 0.75 5.12 22.11
C ALA A 532 1.84 4.04 22.05
N ILE A 533 2.83 4.16 21.16
CA ILE A 533 3.90 3.17 21.05
C ILE A 533 4.85 3.25 22.27
N ALA A 534 5.19 4.45 22.73
CA ALA A 534 6.04 4.62 23.92
C ALA A 534 5.39 3.98 25.16
N MET A 535 4.10 4.27 25.40
CA MET A 535 3.35 3.69 26.51
C MET A 535 3.22 2.17 26.38
N PHE A 536 2.93 1.67 25.17
CA PHE A 536 2.86 0.23 24.93
C PHE A 536 4.20 -0.45 25.23
N SER A 537 5.31 0.13 24.73
CA SER A 537 6.63 -0.45 24.95
C SER A 537 7.04 -0.47 26.42
N LEU A 538 6.82 0.64 27.13
CA LEU A 538 7.10 0.74 28.57
C LEU A 538 6.19 -0.18 29.39
N GLY A 539 4.93 -0.27 29.02
CA GLY A 539 3.92 -1.04 29.74
C GLY A 539 4.04 -2.55 29.54
N GLU A 540 4.28 -2.99 28.30
CA GLU A 540 4.48 -4.40 27.95
C GLU A 540 5.68 -5.01 28.71
N LEU A 541 6.68 -4.17 29.02
CA LEU A 541 7.88 -4.58 29.74
C LEU A 541 7.78 -4.37 31.26
N GLY A 542 6.70 -3.79 31.76
CA GLY A 542 6.51 -3.51 33.19
C GLY A 542 7.49 -2.48 33.77
N ILE A 543 8.08 -1.62 32.92
CA ILE A 543 9.06 -0.59 33.33
C ILE A 543 8.47 0.83 33.27
N GLY A 544 7.20 0.96 32.89
CA GLY A 544 6.47 2.23 32.91
C GLY A 544 6.26 2.73 34.34
N GLN A 545 6.70 3.96 34.63
CA GLN A 545 6.42 4.59 35.90
C GLN A 545 4.91 4.92 36.00
N PRO A 546 4.23 4.56 37.10
CA PRO A 546 2.77 4.71 37.22
C PRO A 546 2.26 6.11 36.89
N GLU A 547 2.94 7.14 37.41
CA GLU A 547 2.57 8.55 37.22
C GLU A 547 2.77 8.99 35.76
N ALA A 548 3.82 8.55 35.10
CA ALA A 548 4.09 8.83 33.69
C ALA A 548 3.06 8.15 32.80
N MET A 549 2.76 6.89 33.07
CA MET A 549 1.75 6.10 32.34
C MET A 549 0.35 6.68 32.52
N GLN A 550 0.01 7.16 33.74
CA GLN A 550 -1.28 7.80 34.01
C GLN A 550 -1.41 9.12 33.23
N ARG A 551 -0.37 9.99 33.26
CA ARG A 551 -0.40 11.23 32.48
C ARG A 551 -0.58 10.96 30.98
N GLY A 552 0.13 9.96 30.43
CA GLY A 552 -0.02 9.56 29.04
C GLY A 552 -1.44 9.05 28.73
N ALA A 553 -2.02 8.24 29.61
CA ALA A 553 -3.39 7.76 29.47
C ALA A 553 -4.40 8.92 29.51
N ASP A 554 -4.28 9.84 30.47
CA ASP A 554 -5.16 11.00 30.58
C ASP A 554 -5.07 11.91 29.33
N TRP A 555 -3.85 12.10 28.83
CA TRP A 555 -3.62 12.86 27.61
C TRP A 555 -4.26 12.16 26.40
N LEU A 556 -4.05 10.85 26.19
CA LEU A 556 -4.69 10.09 25.11
C LEU A 556 -6.22 10.15 25.20
N LEU A 557 -6.81 10.02 26.41
CA LEU A 557 -8.26 10.15 26.58
C LEU A 557 -8.77 11.55 26.23
N SER A 558 -7.93 12.61 26.34
CA SER A 558 -8.30 13.96 25.92
C SER A 558 -8.38 14.12 24.40
N LYS A 559 -7.69 13.24 23.64
CA LYS A 559 -7.60 13.25 22.17
C LYS A 559 -8.63 12.35 21.49
N GLU A 560 -9.54 11.70 22.25
CA GLU A 560 -10.61 10.89 21.64
C GLU A 560 -11.45 11.71 20.65
N VAL A 561 -11.59 11.21 19.44
CA VAL A 561 -12.44 11.81 18.42
C VAL A 561 -13.92 11.57 18.71
N ARG A 562 -14.68 12.65 18.82
CA ARG A 562 -16.12 12.64 19.12
C ARG A 562 -16.99 13.22 18.00
N ARG A 563 -16.37 13.63 16.90
CA ARG A 563 -17.05 14.20 15.73
C ARG A 563 -17.22 13.20 14.62
N ARG A 564 -18.24 13.42 13.82
CA ARG A 564 -18.42 12.71 12.57
C ARG A 564 -17.57 13.38 11.50
N GLY A 565 -16.67 12.65 10.93
CA GLY A 565 -15.82 13.08 9.81
C GLY A 565 -16.18 12.36 8.52
N ASP A 566 -15.27 12.39 7.56
CA ASP A 566 -15.41 11.83 6.21
C ASP A 566 -15.73 10.32 6.21
N TRP A 567 -15.14 9.56 7.13
CA TRP A 567 -15.42 8.12 7.32
C TRP A 567 -16.91 7.83 7.48
N SER A 568 -17.67 8.77 8.06
CA SER A 568 -19.10 8.59 8.35
C SER A 568 -19.97 8.64 7.08
N VAL A 569 -19.45 9.13 5.96
CA VAL A 569 -20.17 9.13 4.67
C VAL A 569 -20.46 7.68 4.25
N LYS A 570 -19.51 6.78 4.39
CA LYS A 570 -19.70 5.35 4.11
C LYS A 570 -20.25 4.56 5.30
N ARG A 571 -20.18 5.10 6.51
CA ARG A 571 -20.67 4.48 7.77
C ARG A 571 -21.61 5.43 8.55
N PRO A 572 -22.75 5.86 7.96
CA PRO A 572 -23.58 6.95 8.53
C PRO A 572 -24.25 6.59 9.87
N LYS A 573 -24.34 5.30 10.22
CA LYS A 573 -24.93 4.85 11.48
C LYS A 573 -23.90 4.62 12.59
N LEU A 574 -22.62 4.56 12.25
CA LEU A 574 -21.55 4.31 13.21
C LEU A 574 -21.32 5.56 14.06
N GLN A 575 -21.17 5.38 15.36
CA GLN A 575 -20.84 6.47 16.28
C GLN A 575 -19.34 6.79 16.22
N PRO A 576 -18.95 8.06 16.43
CA PRO A 576 -17.55 8.44 16.48
C PRO A 576 -16.82 7.75 17.64
N GLY A 577 -15.56 7.46 17.41
CA GLY A 577 -14.61 6.90 18.37
C GLY A 577 -13.23 6.87 17.70
N GLY A 578 -12.19 6.52 18.48
CA GLY A 578 -10.83 6.43 17.95
C GLY A 578 -10.03 7.70 18.15
N TRP A 579 -8.83 7.72 17.59
CA TRP A 579 -7.83 8.78 17.76
C TRP A 579 -7.23 9.20 16.42
N PRO A 580 -6.85 10.47 16.29
CA PRO A 580 -6.08 10.92 15.14
C PRO A 580 -4.59 10.60 15.35
N PHE A 581 -3.78 10.78 14.34
CA PHE A 581 -2.33 10.70 14.40
C PHE A 581 -1.68 11.94 15.05
N GLN A 582 -2.30 13.11 14.83
CA GLN A 582 -1.82 14.45 15.23
C GLN A 582 -2.41 14.90 16.57
N PHE A 583 -2.09 16.16 17.00
CA PHE A 583 -2.68 16.77 18.19
C PHE A 583 -4.18 16.99 18.05
N ALA A 584 -4.63 17.42 16.86
CA ALA A 584 -6.03 17.59 16.51
C ALA A 584 -6.27 17.26 15.03
N ASN A 585 -7.06 16.25 14.79
CA ASN A 585 -7.57 15.89 13.46
C ASN A 585 -8.92 15.16 13.58
N GLU A 586 -9.89 15.87 14.20
CA GLU A 586 -11.15 15.27 14.65
C GLU A 586 -12.03 14.74 13.51
N LEU A 587 -11.77 15.10 12.25
CA LEU A 587 -12.52 14.62 11.10
C LEU A 587 -11.94 13.34 10.50
N TYR A 588 -10.70 13.02 10.87
CA TYR A 588 -9.93 11.89 10.35
C TYR A 588 -9.30 11.04 11.46
N PRO A 589 -10.12 10.34 12.28
CA PRO A 589 -9.57 9.33 13.18
C PRO A 589 -8.86 8.27 12.37
N ASP A 590 -7.67 7.88 12.83
CA ASP A 590 -6.82 6.89 12.21
C ASP A 590 -7.08 5.50 12.81
N ILE A 591 -7.22 4.49 11.96
CA ILE A 591 -7.49 3.12 12.39
C ILE A 591 -6.27 2.51 13.07
N ASP A 592 -5.06 2.78 12.55
CA ASP A 592 -3.82 2.24 13.11
C ASP A 592 -3.51 2.87 14.48
N ASP A 593 -3.64 4.21 14.59
CA ASP A 593 -3.52 4.93 15.85
C ASP A 593 -4.52 4.43 16.88
N THR A 594 -5.78 4.26 16.47
CA THR A 594 -6.83 3.76 17.37
C THR A 594 -6.50 2.38 17.90
N ALA A 595 -6.01 1.47 17.07
CA ALA A 595 -5.59 0.15 17.48
C ALA A 595 -4.38 0.22 18.43
N MET A 596 -3.41 1.09 18.13
CA MET A 596 -2.21 1.25 18.94
C MET A 596 -2.51 1.87 20.31
N VAL A 597 -3.39 2.88 20.38
CA VAL A 597 -3.86 3.47 21.63
C VAL A 597 -4.59 2.45 22.49
N LEU A 598 -5.44 1.59 21.91
CA LEU A 598 -6.08 0.51 22.63
C LEU A 598 -5.07 -0.49 23.22
N LEU A 599 -3.99 -0.78 22.49
CA LEU A 599 -2.89 -1.61 23.00
C LEU A 599 -2.14 -0.91 24.16
N ALA A 600 -1.90 0.38 24.07
CA ALA A 600 -1.22 1.16 25.10
C ALA A 600 -2.03 1.28 26.39
N LEU A 601 -3.32 1.59 26.30
CA LEU A 601 -4.21 1.80 27.45
C LEU A 601 -4.42 0.54 28.31
N GLN A 602 -4.11 -0.65 27.78
CA GLN A 602 -4.13 -1.89 28.59
C GLN A 602 -3.10 -1.88 29.72
N HIS A 603 -2.04 -1.10 29.59
CA HIS A 603 -0.90 -1.03 30.51
C HIS A 603 -0.96 0.19 31.42
N ALA A 604 -1.99 1.03 31.29
CA ALA A 604 -2.10 2.27 32.04
C ALA A 604 -3.51 2.44 32.63
N LYS A 605 -3.59 3.09 33.78
CA LYS A 605 -4.85 3.52 34.38
C LYS A 605 -4.91 5.03 34.37
N ALA A 606 -5.90 5.59 33.68
CA ALA A 606 -6.19 7.01 33.72
C ALA A 606 -6.73 7.44 35.10
N SER A 607 -6.75 8.74 35.35
CA SER A 607 -7.32 9.33 36.55
C SER A 607 -8.83 9.03 36.72
N ASP A 608 -9.56 8.86 35.61
CA ASP A 608 -10.96 8.41 35.55
C ASP A 608 -11.05 7.06 34.80
N PRO A 609 -10.99 5.93 35.56
CA PRO A 609 -11.07 4.61 34.95
C PRO A 609 -12.41 4.30 34.27
N ASP A 610 -13.51 4.88 34.74
CA ASP A 610 -14.83 4.68 34.14
C ASP A 610 -14.92 5.41 32.79
N ARG A 611 -14.31 6.60 32.68
CA ARG A 611 -14.16 7.29 31.41
C ARG A 611 -13.29 6.49 30.46
N GLN A 612 -12.15 5.97 30.92
CA GLN A 612 -11.28 5.12 30.11
C GLN A 612 -12.05 3.95 29.52
N ALA A 613 -12.76 3.18 30.33
CA ALA A 613 -13.54 2.03 29.86
C ALA A 613 -14.56 2.42 28.78
N ARG A 614 -15.30 3.51 29.00
CA ARG A 614 -16.28 3.99 28.00
C ARG A 614 -15.63 4.45 26.68
N VAL A 615 -14.46 5.08 26.74
CA VAL A 615 -13.71 5.49 25.55
C VAL A 615 -13.21 4.28 24.78
N GLU A 616 -12.64 3.30 25.48
CA GLU A 616 -12.14 2.07 24.89
C GLU A 616 -13.28 1.26 24.21
N ASP A 617 -14.45 1.15 24.83
CA ASP A 617 -15.62 0.47 24.26
C ASP A 617 -16.11 1.14 22.96
N ARG A 618 -16.09 2.49 22.92
CA ARG A 618 -16.45 3.23 21.70
C ARG A 618 -15.43 3.00 20.59
N ALA A 619 -14.16 3.03 20.94
CA ALA A 619 -13.08 2.81 19.97
C ALA A 619 -13.13 1.39 19.39
N VAL A 620 -13.36 0.38 20.21
CA VAL A 620 -13.56 -1.01 19.75
C VAL A 620 -14.77 -1.10 18.81
N THR A 621 -15.89 -0.48 19.19
CA THR A 621 -17.10 -0.45 18.35
C THR A 621 -16.82 0.25 17.02
N TRP A 622 -16.07 1.35 17.04
CA TRP A 622 -15.71 2.09 15.85
C TRP A 622 -14.77 1.26 14.95
N LEU A 623 -13.71 0.65 15.49
CA LEU A 623 -12.81 -0.23 14.72
C LEU A 623 -13.56 -1.37 14.03
N ILE A 624 -14.45 -2.06 14.75
CA ILE A 624 -15.28 -3.13 14.18
C ILE A 624 -16.14 -2.59 13.02
N GLY A 625 -16.75 -1.41 13.20
CA GLY A 625 -17.58 -0.78 12.19
C GLY A 625 -16.81 -0.28 10.96
N MET A 626 -15.50 -0.08 11.08
CA MET A 626 -14.60 0.36 10.01
C MET A 626 -13.96 -0.79 9.23
N GLN A 627 -14.29 -2.06 9.53
CA GLN A 627 -13.84 -3.18 8.73
C GLN A 627 -14.35 -3.09 7.30
N SER A 628 -13.45 -3.21 6.32
CA SER A 628 -13.79 -3.27 4.90
C SER A 628 -14.44 -4.60 4.51
N SER A 629 -15.11 -4.63 3.37
CA SER A 629 -15.83 -5.81 2.87
C SER A 629 -14.91 -7.01 2.60
N ASP A 630 -13.63 -6.77 2.31
CA ASP A 630 -12.60 -7.78 2.12
C ASP A 630 -12.08 -8.41 3.43
N GLY A 631 -12.54 -7.90 4.58
CA GLY A 631 -12.15 -8.37 5.91
C GLY A 631 -10.94 -7.65 6.51
N GLY A 632 -10.26 -6.78 5.76
CA GLY A 632 -9.13 -5.97 6.23
C GLY A 632 -9.55 -4.58 6.72
N TRP A 633 -8.54 -3.77 7.09
CA TRP A 633 -8.69 -2.36 7.42
C TRP A 633 -7.69 -1.52 6.62
N ALA A 634 -8.14 -0.34 6.22
CA ALA A 634 -7.34 0.75 5.69
C ALA A 634 -6.94 1.72 6.82
N ALA A 635 -6.31 2.86 6.49
CA ALA A 635 -5.93 3.85 7.50
C ALA A 635 -7.12 4.72 7.95
N PHE A 636 -7.93 5.24 7.02
CA PHE A 636 -9.00 6.21 7.29
C PHE A 636 -10.34 5.84 6.66
N ASP A 637 -10.31 5.18 5.50
CA ASP A 637 -11.50 4.98 4.68
C ASP A 637 -11.92 3.49 4.68
N VAL A 638 -13.20 3.24 4.41
CA VAL A 638 -13.75 1.89 4.25
C VAL A 638 -14.04 1.64 2.78
N ASP A 639 -13.65 0.45 2.29
CA ASP A 639 -13.90 0.04 0.90
C ASP A 639 -13.45 1.11 -0.12
N ASN A 640 -12.31 1.75 0.13
CA ASN A 640 -11.72 2.75 -0.75
C ASN A 640 -10.75 2.06 -1.71
N ASN A 641 -11.31 1.26 -2.62
CA ASN A 641 -10.54 0.35 -3.46
C ASN A 641 -10.95 0.41 -4.96
N TRP A 642 -11.62 1.49 -5.39
CA TRP A 642 -12.04 1.65 -6.77
C TRP A 642 -10.85 1.88 -7.71
N ALA A 643 -10.22 0.78 -8.14
CA ALA A 643 -8.96 0.76 -8.90
C ALA A 643 -8.93 1.64 -10.16
N LEU A 644 -10.11 2.02 -10.72
CA LEU A 644 -10.19 2.95 -11.85
C LEU A 644 -9.62 4.33 -11.51
N LEU A 645 -9.73 4.77 -10.24
CA LEU A 645 -9.20 6.05 -9.80
C LEU A 645 -7.68 6.11 -9.81
N ASN A 646 -6.97 4.98 -9.72
CA ASN A 646 -5.51 4.94 -9.91
C ASN A 646 -5.07 5.20 -11.36
N LYS A 647 -6.01 5.29 -12.31
CA LYS A 647 -5.73 5.54 -13.72
C LYS A 647 -6.03 6.96 -14.16
N VAL A 648 -6.58 7.81 -13.29
CA VAL A 648 -6.78 9.24 -13.60
C VAL A 648 -5.42 9.94 -13.71
N PRO A 649 -5.27 10.97 -14.55
CA PRO A 649 -3.98 11.62 -14.77
C PRO A 649 -3.32 12.20 -13.52
N PHE A 650 -4.08 12.52 -12.48
CA PHE A 650 -3.60 13.04 -11.20
C PHE A 650 -3.19 11.92 -10.22
N ALA A 651 -3.41 10.65 -10.55
CA ALA A 651 -3.12 9.51 -9.66
C ALA A 651 -1.66 9.02 -9.73
N ASP A 652 -0.79 9.70 -10.45
CA ASP A 652 0.62 9.31 -10.65
C ASP A 652 1.50 9.49 -9.40
N HIS A 653 0.91 9.92 -8.29
CA HIS A 653 1.54 10.03 -6.98
C HIS A 653 1.17 8.89 -6.00
N ASN A 654 0.52 7.81 -6.49
CA ASN A 654 0.15 6.61 -5.73
C ASN A 654 -0.65 6.85 -4.43
N ALA A 655 -1.42 7.92 -4.38
CA ALA A 655 -2.12 8.34 -3.17
C ALA A 655 -3.65 8.43 -3.32
N MET A 656 -4.20 8.05 -4.48
CA MET A 656 -5.64 8.25 -4.76
C MET A 656 -6.56 7.37 -3.93
N LEU A 657 -6.08 6.22 -3.48
CA LEU A 657 -6.88 5.23 -2.75
C LEU A 657 -6.27 4.92 -1.38
N ASP A 658 -7.13 4.47 -0.49
CA ASP A 658 -6.80 3.94 0.84
C ASP A 658 -7.39 2.53 0.99
N PRO A 659 -6.79 1.51 0.33
CA PRO A 659 -7.27 0.13 0.43
C PRO A 659 -6.83 -0.52 1.74
N SER A 660 -7.50 -1.60 2.13
CA SER A 660 -7.06 -2.46 3.24
C SER A 660 -5.61 -2.90 3.06
N CYS A 661 -4.85 -2.95 4.15
CA CYS A 661 -3.46 -3.38 4.14
C CYS A 661 -3.15 -4.36 5.28
N PRO A 662 -2.16 -5.26 5.08
CA PRO A 662 -1.85 -6.31 6.05
C PRO A 662 -1.32 -5.80 7.37
N ASP A 663 -0.50 -4.73 7.36
CA ASP A 663 0.10 -4.13 8.55
C ASP A 663 -0.98 -3.59 9.51
N ILE A 664 -1.86 -2.70 9.06
CA ILE A 664 -2.97 -2.19 9.88
C ILE A 664 -3.90 -3.32 10.31
N THR A 665 -4.26 -4.21 9.38
CA THR A 665 -5.14 -5.33 9.69
C THR A 665 -4.55 -6.22 10.79
N GLY A 666 -3.25 -6.50 10.74
CA GLY A 666 -2.54 -7.27 11.77
C GLY A 666 -2.60 -6.60 13.14
N ARG A 667 -2.38 -5.29 13.21
CA ARG A 667 -2.44 -4.52 14.46
C ARG A 667 -3.85 -4.47 15.04
N VAL A 668 -4.87 -4.22 14.20
CA VAL A 668 -6.27 -4.23 14.65
C VAL A 668 -6.67 -5.59 15.21
N VAL A 669 -6.28 -6.68 14.54
CA VAL A 669 -6.52 -8.04 15.03
C VAL A 669 -5.87 -8.24 16.40
N GLU A 670 -4.59 -7.85 16.57
CA GLU A 670 -3.92 -7.94 17.89
C GLU A 670 -4.66 -7.14 18.96
N ALA A 671 -5.03 -5.87 18.66
CA ALA A 671 -5.73 -5.00 19.60
C ALA A 671 -7.08 -5.56 20.02
N LEU A 672 -7.88 -6.06 19.10
CA LEU A 672 -9.18 -6.66 19.39
C LEU A 672 -9.03 -7.99 20.14
N CYS A 673 -8.06 -8.82 19.78
CA CYS A 673 -7.84 -10.10 20.46
C CYS A 673 -7.39 -9.92 21.93
N ARG A 674 -6.58 -8.91 22.21
CA ARG A 674 -6.22 -8.54 23.58
C ARG A 674 -7.41 -8.00 24.40
N ARG A 675 -8.52 -7.67 23.73
CA ARG A 675 -9.81 -7.30 24.35
C ARG A 675 -10.80 -8.46 24.44
N GLY A 676 -10.35 -9.70 24.21
CA GLY A 676 -11.14 -10.91 24.35
C GLY A 676 -11.83 -11.38 23.08
N TYR A 677 -11.64 -10.74 21.95
CA TYR A 677 -12.07 -11.27 20.65
C TYR A 677 -11.14 -12.42 20.24
N ASN A 678 -11.62 -13.38 19.44
CA ASN A 678 -10.83 -14.49 18.95
C ASN A 678 -11.28 -14.90 17.53
N HIS A 679 -10.67 -15.91 16.96
CA HIS A 679 -11.00 -16.40 15.62
C HIS A 679 -12.44 -16.91 15.44
N GLU A 680 -13.19 -17.18 16.50
CA GLU A 680 -14.61 -17.54 16.43
C GLU A 680 -15.50 -16.33 16.16
N HIS A 681 -15.02 -15.13 16.48
CA HIS A 681 -15.75 -13.90 16.18
C HIS A 681 -15.66 -13.57 14.69
N GLU A 682 -16.78 -13.23 14.05
CA GLU A 682 -16.87 -13.02 12.59
C GLU A 682 -15.85 -11.98 12.08
N VAL A 683 -15.66 -10.89 12.80
CA VAL A 683 -14.72 -9.82 12.44
C VAL A 683 -13.28 -10.34 12.40
N ILE A 684 -12.86 -11.10 13.43
CA ILE A 684 -11.52 -11.69 13.50
C ILE A 684 -11.35 -12.78 12.45
N SER A 685 -12.36 -13.63 12.25
CA SER A 685 -12.34 -14.68 11.25
C SER A 685 -12.11 -14.12 9.84
N LYS A 686 -12.85 -13.05 9.46
CA LYS A 686 -12.66 -12.36 8.18
C LYS A 686 -11.27 -11.76 8.04
N ALA A 687 -10.76 -11.13 9.10
CA ALA A 687 -9.43 -10.53 9.09
C ALA A 687 -8.31 -11.56 8.98
N VAL A 688 -8.43 -12.70 9.68
CA VAL A 688 -7.51 -13.82 9.52
C VAL A 688 -7.51 -14.34 8.09
N GLN A 689 -8.70 -14.51 7.49
CA GLN A 689 -8.79 -14.92 6.09
C GLN A 689 -8.16 -13.90 5.14
N TYR A 690 -8.40 -12.60 5.36
CA TYR A 690 -7.73 -11.52 4.62
C TYR A 690 -6.21 -11.66 4.73
N LEU A 691 -5.64 -11.71 5.93
CA LEU A 691 -4.21 -11.84 6.14
C LEU A 691 -3.63 -13.09 5.47
N LEU A 692 -4.29 -14.22 5.55
CA LEU A 692 -3.84 -15.46 4.89
C LEU A 692 -3.83 -15.32 3.37
N THR A 693 -4.79 -14.60 2.78
CA THR A 693 -4.83 -14.36 1.33
C THR A 693 -3.81 -13.32 0.84
N GLN A 694 -3.38 -12.41 1.74
CA GLN A 694 -2.40 -11.38 1.42
C GLN A 694 -0.95 -11.83 1.66
N GLN A 695 -0.72 -13.04 2.16
CA GLN A 695 0.65 -13.54 2.33
C GLN A 695 1.32 -13.74 0.97
N GLU A 696 2.49 -13.14 0.81
CA GLU A 696 3.30 -13.30 -0.40
C GLU A 696 3.80 -14.75 -0.56
N PRO A 697 4.10 -15.20 -1.78
CA PRO A 697 4.60 -16.55 -2.02
C PRO A 697 5.86 -16.92 -1.24
N ASN A 698 6.69 -15.93 -0.91
CA ASN A 698 7.91 -16.12 -0.11
C ASN A 698 7.64 -16.22 1.40
N GLY A 699 6.41 -15.99 1.84
CA GLY A 699 5.99 -16.04 3.26
C GLY A 699 5.90 -14.69 3.96
N SER A 700 6.30 -13.58 3.33
CA SER A 700 6.18 -12.23 3.88
C SER A 700 4.80 -11.61 3.68
N TRP A 701 4.58 -10.42 4.24
CA TRP A 701 3.46 -9.53 3.94
C TRP A 701 3.96 -8.14 3.58
N TYR A 702 3.25 -7.52 2.64
CA TYR A 702 3.48 -6.14 2.26
C TYR A 702 3.16 -5.20 3.42
N GLY A 703 4.05 -4.23 3.68
CA GLY A 703 3.85 -3.15 4.65
C GLY A 703 3.55 -1.84 3.92
N ARG A 704 2.36 -1.29 4.15
CA ARG A 704 1.94 -0.03 3.51
C ARG A 704 2.56 1.20 4.18
N TRP A 705 2.70 1.16 5.52
CA TRP A 705 3.07 2.31 6.34
C TRP A 705 4.48 2.26 6.92
N GLY A 706 5.08 1.09 6.97
CA GLY A 706 6.50 0.89 7.34
C GLY A 706 7.24 0.12 6.26
N VAL A 707 8.54 0.38 6.09
CA VAL A 707 9.39 -0.20 5.06
C VAL A 707 9.80 -1.61 5.42
N ASN A 708 9.44 -2.50 4.63
CA ASN A 708 8.26 -2.78 3.82
C ASN A 708 7.75 -4.16 4.21
N TYR A 709 8.30 -5.23 3.59
CA TYR A 709 7.92 -6.61 3.90
C TYR A 709 8.31 -7.03 5.33
N THR A 710 9.40 -6.49 5.89
CA THR A 710 9.79 -6.72 7.28
C THR A 710 8.74 -6.18 8.25
N TYR A 711 8.24 -4.95 8.02
CA TYR A 711 7.20 -4.33 8.84
C TYR A 711 5.83 -5.03 8.70
N GLY A 712 5.41 -5.27 7.45
CA GLY A 712 4.14 -5.95 7.18
C GLY A 712 4.11 -7.36 7.78
N THR A 713 5.23 -8.09 7.70
CA THR A 713 5.35 -9.43 8.29
C THR A 713 5.29 -9.39 9.81
N PHE A 714 5.97 -8.42 10.44
CA PHE A 714 5.92 -8.21 11.89
C PHE A 714 4.48 -8.06 12.39
N LEU A 715 3.71 -7.16 11.80
CA LEU A 715 2.35 -6.87 12.27
C LEU A 715 1.35 -7.97 11.90
N ALA A 716 1.41 -8.49 10.67
CA ALA A 716 0.53 -9.56 10.24
C ALA A 716 0.71 -10.83 11.09
N LEU A 717 1.96 -11.21 11.40
CA LEU A 717 2.24 -12.39 12.20
C LEU A 717 1.74 -12.23 13.65
N ARG A 718 1.96 -11.07 14.28
CA ARG A 718 1.46 -10.79 15.63
C ARG A 718 -0.07 -10.88 15.68
N GLY A 719 -0.76 -10.28 14.72
CA GLY A 719 -2.21 -10.37 14.61
C GLY A 719 -2.70 -11.81 14.42
N LEU A 720 -2.10 -12.56 13.49
CA LEU A 720 -2.41 -13.97 13.28
C LEU A 720 -2.18 -14.80 14.54
N ARG A 721 -1.08 -14.58 15.24
CA ARG A 721 -0.77 -15.29 16.51
C ARG A 721 -1.79 -14.96 17.59
N ALA A 722 -2.15 -13.68 17.75
CA ALA A 722 -3.13 -13.23 18.72
C ALA A 722 -4.53 -13.82 18.48
N SER A 723 -4.89 -14.09 17.22
CA SER A 723 -6.21 -14.63 16.85
C SER A 723 -6.51 -16.00 17.45
N GLY A 724 -5.48 -16.77 17.80
CA GLY A 724 -5.61 -18.14 18.29
C GLY A 724 -6.17 -19.13 17.25
N SER A 725 -6.24 -18.74 15.97
CA SER A 725 -6.76 -19.62 14.92
C SER A 725 -5.82 -20.79 14.62
N PRO A 726 -6.31 -22.03 14.55
CA PRO A 726 -5.48 -23.18 14.18
C PRO A 726 -5.00 -23.14 12.72
N SER A 727 -5.68 -22.39 11.86
CA SER A 727 -5.37 -22.31 10.42
C SER A 727 -4.10 -21.51 10.08
N VAL A 728 -3.54 -20.75 11.04
CA VAL A 728 -2.44 -19.81 10.78
C VAL A 728 -1.04 -20.44 10.88
N ALA A 729 -0.92 -21.65 11.44
CA ALA A 729 0.37 -22.27 11.74
C ALA A 729 1.33 -22.34 10.53
N ALA A 730 0.82 -22.76 9.37
CA ALA A 730 1.62 -22.86 8.16
C ALA A 730 2.08 -21.48 7.64
N ALA A 731 1.23 -20.46 7.79
CA ALA A 731 1.57 -19.10 7.39
C ALA A 731 2.66 -18.51 8.30
N ILE A 732 2.55 -18.71 9.60
CA ILE A 732 3.57 -18.30 10.58
C ILE A 732 4.91 -18.99 10.29
N GLN A 733 4.91 -20.29 10.01
CA GLN A 733 6.15 -21.03 9.71
C GLN A 733 6.84 -20.51 8.45
N ARG A 734 6.07 -20.18 7.38
CA ARG A 734 6.65 -19.56 6.17
C ARG A 734 7.27 -18.21 6.47
N ALA A 735 6.61 -17.38 7.31
CA ALA A 735 7.12 -16.08 7.71
C ALA A 735 8.42 -16.17 8.50
N VAL A 736 8.50 -17.10 9.47
CA VAL A 736 9.71 -17.38 10.24
C VAL A 736 10.87 -17.81 9.31
N THR A 737 10.59 -18.72 8.39
CA THR A 737 11.60 -19.18 7.42
C THR A 737 12.09 -17.99 6.58
N TRP A 738 11.19 -17.15 6.10
CA TRP A 738 11.53 -15.98 5.29
C TRP A 738 12.35 -14.96 6.09
N ILE A 739 11.91 -14.56 7.30
CA ILE A 739 12.60 -13.53 8.09
C ILE A 739 14.01 -13.97 8.46
N CYS A 740 14.23 -15.25 8.78
CA CYS A 740 15.57 -15.81 9.02
C CYS A 740 16.43 -15.78 7.76
N SER A 741 15.84 -15.98 6.58
CA SER A 741 16.59 -16.05 5.31
C SER A 741 17.10 -14.68 4.82
N ILE A 742 16.55 -13.59 5.33
CA ILE A 742 16.92 -12.22 4.94
C ILE A 742 17.79 -11.50 5.98
N GLN A 743 18.22 -12.20 7.04
CA GLN A 743 19.13 -11.64 8.04
C GLN A 743 20.47 -11.26 7.41
N ASN A 744 20.96 -10.06 7.69
CA ASN A 744 22.26 -9.58 7.23
C ASN A 744 23.40 -10.31 7.94
N GLN A 745 24.60 -10.30 7.33
CA GLN A 745 25.78 -10.97 7.88
C GLN A 745 26.26 -10.42 9.23
N ASP A 746 25.93 -9.16 9.52
CA ASP A 746 26.22 -8.51 10.81
C ASP A 746 25.27 -8.94 11.93
N GLY A 747 24.26 -9.74 11.62
CA GLY A 747 23.27 -10.24 12.56
C GLY A 747 21.99 -9.39 12.70
N GLY A 748 21.94 -8.19 12.12
CA GLY A 748 20.76 -7.34 12.07
C GLY A 748 19.89 -7.59 10.83
N TRP A 749 18.89 -6.73 10.64
CA TRP A 749 18.04 -6.69 9.45
C TRP A 749 17.91 -5.27 8.92
N GLY A 750 17.87 -5.16 7.61
CA GLY A 750 17.68 -3.90 6.89
C GLY A 750 16.99 -4.12 5.54
N GLU A 751 16.02 -3.28 5.26
CA GLU A 751 15.25 -3.27 4.02
C GLU A 751 15.20 -1.87 3.42
N SER A 752 15.48 -1.75 2.12
CA SER A 752 15.47 -0.49 1.40
C SER A 752 14.07 -0.10 0.96
N CYS A 753 13.80 1.21 0.90
CA CYS A 753 12.60 1.76 0.25
C CYS A 753 12.45 1.32 -1.22
N ALA A 754 13.53 0.93 -1.90
CA ALA A 754 13.48 0.35 -3.24
C ALA A 754 12.62 -0.92 -3.35
N SER A 755 12.32 -1.58 -2.23
CA SER A 755 11.42 -2.74 -2.19
C SER A 755 10.01 -2.42 -2.68
N TYR A 756 9.55 -1.18 -2.53
CA TYR A 756 8.27 -0.72 -3.07
C TYR A 756 8.28 -0.62 -4.61
N GLU A 757 9.37 -0.11 -5.18
CA GLU A 757 9.53 0.04 -6.63
C GLU A 757 9.69 -1.32 -7.33
N GLN A 758 10.45 -2.23 -6.67
CA GLN A 758 10.77 -3.54 -7.22
C GLN A 758 9.71 -4.60 -6.91
N HIS A 759 8.70 -4.29 -6.08
CA HIS A 759 7.67 -5.21 -5.61
C HIS A 759 8.26 -6.52 -5.04
N LYS A 760 9.37 -6.42 -4.33
CA LYS A 760 10.06 -7.53 -3.66
C LYS A 760 11.00 -6.97 -2.59
N PHE A 761 11.38 -7.81 -1.63
CA PHE A 761 12.39 -7.44 -0.65
C PHE A 761 13.71 -7.01 -1.32
N VAL A 762 14.24 -5.88 -0.89
CA VAL A 762 15.55 -5.35 -1.28
C VAL A 762 16.33 -5.07 -0.01
N ALA A 763 17.43 -5.81 0.19
CA ALA A 763 18.27 -5.66 1.38
C ALA A 763 18.90 -4.26 1.44
N ALA A 764 19.07 -3.76 2.66
CA ALA A 764 19.84 -2.57 3.00
C ALA A 764 20.71 -2.84 4.23
N SER A 765 21.48 -1.84 4.65
CA SER A 765 22.21 -1.87 5.90
C SER A 765 21.27 -2.10 7.07
N SER A 766 21.71 -2.86 8.08
CA SER A 766 20.90 -3.16 9.26
C SER A 766 20.51 -1.89 10.00
N THR A 767 19.23 -1.79 10.39
CA THR A 767 18.68 -0.68 11.18
C THR A 767 18.16 -1.18 12.52
N PRO A 768 18.14 -0.34 13.55
CA PRO A 768 17.57 -0.71 14.85
C PRO A 768 16.10 -1.07 14.79
N SER A 769 15.29 -0.28 14.09
CA SER A 769 13.84 -0.52 14.01
C SER A 769 13.52 -1.80 13.22
N GLN A 770 14.16 -2.03 12.06
CA GLN A 770 13.88 -3.23 11.24
C GLN A 770 14.46 -4.50 11.90
N THR A 771 15.61 -4.40 12.57
CA THR A 771 16.13 -5.49 13.41
C THR A 771 15.15 -5.83 14.54
N ALA A 772 14.58 -4.82 15.18
CA ALA A 772 13.57 -5.03 16.22
C ALA A 772 12.29 -5.66 15.66
N TRP A 773 11.79 -5.22 14.49
CA TRP A 773 10.60 -5.82 13.87
C TRP A 773 10.81 -7.29 13.51
N ALA A 774 11.99 -7.63 13.00
CA ALA A 774 12.36 -9.03 12.73
C ALA A 774 12.40 -9.87 14.01
N LEU A 775 13.03 -9.36 15.06
CA LEU A 775 13.07 -10.03 16.37
C LEU A 775 11.66 -10.19 16.97
N LEU A 776 10.83 -9.17 16.91
CA LEU A 776 9.44 -9.21 17.37
C LEU A 776 8.61 -10.23 16.58
N THR A 777 8.90 -10.41 15.29
CA THR A 777 8.30 -11.48 14.46
C THR A 777 8.67 -12.86 14.98
N LEU A 778 9.97 -13.10 15.23
CA LEU A 778 10.48 -14.39 15.72
C LEU A 778 9.96 -14.70 17.12
N VAL A 779 10.04 -13.73 18.02
CA VAL A 779 9.53 -13.86 19.40
C VAL A 779 8.01 -14.15 19.41
N ALA A 780 7.23 -13.47 18.59
CA ALA A 780 5.79 -13.73 18.47
C ALA A 780 5.50 -15.14 17.93
N ALA A 781 6.39 -15.70 17.10
CA ALA A 781 6.32 -17.09 16.65
C ALA A 781 6.73 -18.11 17.73
N GLY A 782 7.29 -17.66 18.85
CA GLY A 782 7.80 -18.52 19.94
C GLY A 782 9.26 -18.91 19.81
N ASP A 783 10.00 -18.25 18.92
CA ASP A 783 11.44 -18.46 18.77
C ASP A 783 12.24 -17.48 19.65
N TYR A 784 12.86 -17.99 20.69
CA TYR A 784 13.66 -17.21 21.64
C TYR A 784 15.15 -17.56 21.63
N SER A 785 15.54 -18.64 20.96
CA SER A 785 16.86 -19.24 21.11
C SER A 785 17.58 -19.58 19.82
N SER A 786 16.96 -19.41 18.66
CA SER A 786 17.62 -19.66 17.37
C SER A 786 18.85 -18.77 17.19
N LYS A 787 19.77 -19.19 16.34
CA LYS A 787 20.94 -18.38 15.98
C LYS A 787 20.57 -17.01 15.43
N SER A 788 19.50 -16.94 14.63
CA SER A 788 19.01 -15.67 14.09
C SER A 788 18.58 -14.72 15.21
N VAL A 789 17.86 -15.21 16.21
CA VAL A 789 17.47 -14.40 17.38
C VAL A 789 18.71 -13.96 18.17
N GLN A 790 19.64 -14.87 18.46
CA GLN A 790 20.87 -14.54 19.20
C GLN A 790 21.69 -13.46 18.50
N HIS A 791 21.89 -13.58 17.18
CA HIS A 791 22.63 -12.58 16.40
C HIS A 791 21.92 -11.22 16.39
N GLY A 792 20.59 -11.20 16.25
CA GLY A 792 19.82 -9.94 16.29
C GLY A 792 19.86 -9.26 17.66
N ILE A 793 19.77 -10.01 18.74
CA ILE A 793 19.92 -9.49 20.11
C ILE A 793 21.33 -8.93 20.30
N ASP A 794 22.37 -9.67 19.92
CA ASP A 794 23.77 -9.24 19.98
C ASP A 794 23.97 -7.94 19.19
N TRP A 795 23.37 -7.86 17.98
CA TRP A 795 23.44 -6.66 17.15
C TRP A 795 22.84 -5.44 17.86
N LEU A 796 21.62 -5.56 18.42
CA LEU A 796 20.99 -4.46 19.17
C LEU A 796 21.81 -4.02 20.39
N LEU A 797 22.35 -4.99 21.15
CA LEU A 797 23.17 -4.69 22.34
C LEU A 797 24.45 -3.95 21.98
N LYS A 798 25.12 -4.31 20.90
CA LYS A 798 26.35 -3.68 20.42
C LYS A 798 26.16 -2.28 19.85
N HIS A 799 24.96 -2.00 19.30
CA HIS A 799 24.68 -0.72 18.65
C HIS A 799 23.92 0.27 19.55
N GLN A 800 23.63 -0.09 20.80
CA GLN A 800 23.05 0.84 21.74
C GLN A 800 24.07 1.88 22.20
N ASN A 801 23.73 3.16 22.12
CA ASN A 801 24.55 4.25 22.62
C ASN A 801 24.58 4.27 24.16
N PRO A 802 25.59 4.89 24.78
CA PRO A 802 25.66 5.05 26.24
C PRO A 802 24.42 5.71 26.84
N ASP A 803 23.76 6.60 26.09
CA ASP A 803 22.55 7.33 26.52
C ASP A 803 21.28 6.47 26.45
N GLY A 804 21.38 5.21 26.05
CA GLY A 804 20.26 4.28 25.94
C GLY A 804 19.49 4.30 24.60
N TRP A 805 19.99 5.05 23.61
CA TRP A 805 19.37 5.18 22.29
C TRP A 805 20.08 4.36 21.23
N TRP A 806 19.47 4.26 20.03
CA TRP A 806 20.10 3.74 18.83
C TRP A 806 20.06 4.79 17.73
N ASN A 807 21.11 4.85 16.94
CA ASN A 807 21.16 5.71 15.75
C ASN A 807 20.53 4.99 14.56
N GLU A 808 19.68 5.69 13.85
CA GLU A 808 19.09 5.21 12.60
C GLU A 808 19.03 6.36 11.61
N ASP A 809 19.65 6.18 10.44
CA ASP A 809 19.67 7.22 9.40
C ASP A 809 18.65 6.91 8.29
N LEU A 810 18.42 5.63 7.98
CA LEU A 810 17.52 5.23 6.91
C LEU A 810 16.05 5.56 7.23
N MET A 811 15.29 5.81 6.19
CA MET A 811 13.85 5.99 6.28
C MET A 811 13.17 4.63 6.37
N THR A 812 12.44 4.41 7.45
CA THR A 812 11.74 3.16 7.75
C THR A 812 10.22 3.29 7.74
N GLY A 813 9.70 4.49 7.43
CA GLY A 813 8.29 4.76 7.23
C GLY A 813 7.99 5.25 5.81
N THR A 814 6.72 5.25 5.44
CA THR A 814 6.25 5.77 4.15
C THR A 814 4.95 6.53 4.29
N GLY A 815 4.87 7.68 3.64
CA GLY A 815 3.60 8.36 3.39
C GLY A 815 2.95 7.82 2.13
N PHE A 816 3.66 7.88 0.98
CA PHE A 816 3.18 7.39 -0.31
C PHE A 816 4.25 6.51 -0.95
N PRO A 817 4.03 5.18 -1.06
CA PRO A 817 4.97 4.27 -1.69
C PRO A 817 5.42 4.75 -3.06
N ASN A 818 6.71 4.69 -3.34
CA ASN A 818 7.38 5.16 -4.57
C ASN A 818 7.42 6.68 -4.75
N VAL A 819 6.90 7.48 -3.80
CA VAL A 819 6.79 8.93 -3.95
C VAL A 819 7.31 9.69 -2.73
N PHE A 820 7.04 9.21 -1.52
CA PHE A 820 7.30 9.96 -0.30
C PHE A 820 7.54 9.03 0.89
N TYR A 821 8.71 9.13 1.50
CA TYR A 821 9.15 8.30 2.61
C TYR A 821 9.44 9.14 3.86
N LEU A 822 9.43 8.48 5.01
CA LEU A 822 9.52 9.10 6.32
C LEU A 822 10.56 8.41 7.20
N LYS A 823 11.29 9.21 7.99
CA LYS A 823 12.05 8.74 9.14
C LYS A 823 11.30 9.16 10.39
N TYR A 824 10.84 8.19 11.17
CA TYR A 824 10.29 8.38 12.51
C TYR A 824 11.42 8.27 13.52
N HIS A 825 11.82 9.38 14.14
CA HIS A 825 13.01 9.38 14.99
C HIS A 825 12.88 8.50 16.23
N LEU A 826 11.67 8.29 16.76
CA LEU A 826 11.46 7.43 17.93
C LEU A 826 11.36 5.94 17.60
N TYR A 827 11.23 5.54 16.32
CA TYR A 827 11.20 4.13 15.93
C TYR A 827 12.46 3.38 16.37
N ALA A 828 13.62 4.01 16.21
CA ALA A 828 14.90 3.47 16.62
C ALA A 828 15.07 3.36 18.16
N HIS A 829 14.08 3.76 18.94
CA HIS A 829 14.15 3.74 20.40
C HIS A 829 13.15 2.76 21.00
N TYR A 830 11.85 2.95 20.76
CA TYR A 830 10.86 2.11 21.43
C TYR A 830 10.73 0.70 20.78
N PHE A 831 11.03 0.49 19.48
CA PHE A 831 10.99 -0.85 18.91
C PHE A 831 12.16 -1.74 19.39
N PRO A 832 13.44 -1.29 19.40
CA PRO A 832 14.52 -2.04 20.03
C PRO A 832 14.29 -2.34 21.50
N LEU A 833 13.80 -1.36 22.27
CA LEU A 833 13.41 -1.54 23.66
C LEU A 833 12.38 -2.65 23.81
N LEU A 834 11.31 -2.61 23.02
CA LEU A 834 10.24 -3.62 23.01
C LEU A 834 10.77 -5.00 22.63
N ALA A 835 11.63 -5.09 21.61
CA ALA A 835 12.20 -6.35 21.13
C ALA A 835 13.09 -7.03 22.18
N LEU A 836 14.02 -6.26 22.78
CA LEU A 836 14.89 -6.77 23.85
C LEU A 836 14.09 -7.25 25.05
N GLY A 837 13.06 -6.47 25.43
CA GLY A 837 12.27 -6.78 26.62
C GLY A 837 11.35 -7.99 26.43
N THR A 838 10.64 -8.09 25.33
CA THR A 838 9.78 -9.23 25.02
C THR A 838 10.59 -10.52 24.84
N TRP A 839 11.76 -10.46 24.19
CA TRP A 839 12.68 -11.56 24.11
C TRP A 839 13.16 -12.02 25.52
N ARG A 840 13.63 -11.07 26.36
CA ARG A 840 14.13 -11.39 27.71
C ARG A 840 13.06 -12.04 28.59
N THR A 841 11.82 -11.56 28.50
CA THR A 841 10.69 -12.16 29.24
C THR A 841 10.45 -13.59 28.77
N GLY A 842 10.48 -13.84 27.44
CA GLY A 842 10.31 -15.17 26.87
C GLY A 842 11.43 -16.16 27.27
N VAL A 843 12.69 -15.72 27.27
CA VAL A 843 13.83 -16.56 27.76
C VAL A 843 13.70 -16.87 29.23
N GLY A 844 13.18 -15.96 30.04
CA GLY A 844 12.95 -16.20 31.48
C GLY A 844 11.85 -17.23 31.77
N THR A 845 11.05 -17.60 30.78
CA THR A 845 10.02 -18.64 30.85
C THR A 845 10.46 -19.98 30.30
N LEU A 846 11.65 -20.10 29.68
CA LEU A 846 12.28 -21.33 29.22
C LEU A 846 13.08 -21.98 30.35
#